data_5e0384b4eab97e1d08073813638c39b3
#
_entry.id   5e0384b4eab97e1d08073813638c39b3
#
_cell.length_a   1.000
_cell.length_b   1.000
_cell.length_c   1.000
_cell.angle_alpha   90.00
_cell.angle_beta   90.00
_cell.angle_gamma   90.00
#
_symmetry.space_group_name_H-M   'P 1'
#
loop_
_entity.id
_entity.type
_entity.pdbx_description
1 polymer ?
#
loop_
_entity_poly.entity_id
_entity_poly.type
_entity_poly.pdbx_seq_one_letter_code
_entity_poly.pdbx_strand_id
1 'polypeptide(L)'
;MPARCWLCPSFCALTGKGVVVMLRAIRKPIRHKHKMTDQTAAPRDMANAIRALAMDAVQLADSGHPGMPMGMADVATVLFSKFLKFDASEPNWPDRDRFILSAGHGSMLLYSLLHLTGYADMTLDELKKFRQLGARTAGHPEYGHASGIETTTGPLGQGLGNSVGFALAERILAERFGRDVVDHYTYVIAGDGCLMEGVGQEAITLAGHLGLGRLIVLFDDNGISIDGPTSLSTSEDHKKRFAAAGWHVQAVDGHDAEAVTRAIRKARNVTDKPSLIACKTVIGYGAPTKAGTAATHGSPLGKDEIAGARAKLGWNHEPFDIPEAVFSAWRKIGARGKSARRKWTKNLAAMGPEDRAEFDRRQKGDIPPAVDEAIAAFKAKLAAEKPSWATRKSSQEALEVINPVLPDTVGGSADLTGSNNTKTATLKGASRADTAGRYIYYGIREHAMAAAMNGMALHGGIIPYGGTFMVFTDYCRPSIRLSALMGVRVIYVMTHDSIGLGEDGPTHQPVEHLPALRAIPNLQVLRPADAIETAECWQIALEAKHVPSVLALTRQNLPTVRGAGDENLCAKGAYILAGEETAPIRLIASGSEVQLALAARDLLAKDGLAAAVVSMPSWELFAAQEDTYRNKVMGGDGTVRVACEAATGFGWERWLGSKGAFVGMKGFGASAKAPELYKHFGITAEAIAQAARRLAQ
;
A
#
# COMPACT_ATOMS: atom_id res chain seq x y z
N MET A 1 -3.06 35.90 18.99
CA MET A 1 -2.86 37.33 19.40
C MET A 1 -1.38 37.65 19.44
N PRO A 2 -0.98 38.88 19.16
CA PRO A 2 -0.22 39.15 17.90
C PRO A 2 1.27 39.58 18.20
N ALA A 3 2.12 39.42 17.20
CA ALA A 3 2.79 40.42 16.38
C ALA A 3 3.40 41.66 17.07
N ARG A 4 4.66 41.97 16.65
CA ARG A 4 5.27 43.26 16.28
C ARG A 4 6.77 43.11 16.23
N CYS A 5 7.49 43.13 15.09
CA CYS A 5 7.80 44.23 14.17
C CYS A 5 8.41 45.49 14.86
N TRP A 6 9.67 45.84 14.52
CA TRP A 6 10.27 47.20 14.43
C TRP A 6 11.65 47.03 13.77
N LEU A 7 11.89 47.37 12.49
CA LEU A 7 12.17 48.65 11.85
C LEU A 7 13.56 49.24 12.16
N CYS A 8 14.32 49.39 11.06
CA CYS A 8 15.50 50.26 10.83
C CYS A 8 15.20 51.75 11.13
N PRO A 9 16.17 52.69 11.28
CA PRO A 9 16.73 53.33 10.10
C PRO A 9 18.20 53.86 10.19
N SER A 10 18.92 53.89 9.04
CA SER A 10 19.31 55.05 8.19
C SER A 10 20.31 56.10 8.70
N PHE A 11 21.28 56.39 7.78
CA PHE A 11 21.97 57.68 7.45
C PHE A 11 23.11 58.20 8.37
N CYS A 12 24.26 58.53 7.89
CA CYS A 12 24.67 59.58 6.96
C CYS A 12 26.19 59.64 6.72
N ALA A 13 26.60 59.90 5.58
CA ALA A 13 27.71 60.40 4.90
C ALA A 13 28.61 61.47 5.61
N LEU A 14 29.89 61.54 5.25
CA LEU A 14 30.55 62.62 4.52
C LEU A 14 32.11 62.63 4.69
N THR A 15 32.77 62.62 3.55
CA THR A 15 33.92 63.42 3.08
C THR A 15 35.28 63.44 3.76
N GLY A 16 36.33 63.30 2.94
CA GLY A 16 37.57 64.05 3.10
C GLY A 16 38.89 63.38 2.66
N LYS A 17 39.25 63.56 1.43
CA LYS A 17 40.59 63.75 0.80
C LYS A 17 41.88 63.31 1.54
N GLY A 18 42.74 62.56 0.81
CA GLY A 18 44.16 62.48 1.06
C GLY A 18 44.87 61.41 0.23
N VAL A 19 45.50 61.83 -0.83
CA VAL A 19 46.33 61.01 -1.75
C VAL A 19 47.69 60.71 -1.11
N VAL A 20 48.09 59.39 -1.06
CA VAL A 20 49.49 58.98 -1.12
C VAL A 20 49.61 57.70 -1.94
N VAL A 21 50.29 57.75 -3.06
CA VAL A 21 50.65 56.60 -3.91
C VAL A 21 51.83 55.89 -3.26
N MET A 22 51.73 54.62 -2.99
CA MET A 22 52.85 53.71 -2.87
C MET A 22 52.59 52.41 -3.62
N LEU A 23 53.27 52.28 -4.73
CA LEU A 23 53.38 51.05 -5.50
C LEU A 23 54.08 49.99 -4.70
N ARG A 24 53.32 48.92 -4.32
CA ARG A 24 53.90 47.64 -3.92
C ARG A 24 53.48 46.57 -4.89
N ALA A 25 54.46 45.97 -5.55
CA ALA A 25 54.33 44.86 -6.45
C ALA A 25 53.63 43.68 -5.77
N ILE A 26 52.41 43.38 -6.22
CA ILE A 26 51.68 42.18 -5.77
C ILE A 26 52.20 41.02 -6.61
N ARG A 27 53.01 40.15 -6.00
CA ARG A 27 53.32 38.82 -6.55
C ARG A 27 52.01 38.05 -6.65
N LYS A 28 51.56 37.65 -7.86
CA LYS A 28 50.46 36.74 -8.12
C LYS A 28 50.77 35.41 -7.43
N PRO A 29 49.85 34.83 -6.63
CA PRO A 29 50.02 33.50 -6.13
C PRO A 29 49.97 32.51 -7.32
N ILE A 30 50.99 31.68 -7.44
CA ILE A 30 51.03 30.56 -8.36
C ILE A 30 49.90 29.61 -7.93
N ARG A 31 48.77 29.63 -8.66
CA ARG A 31 47.76 28.59 -8.57
C ARG A 31 48.38 27.32 -9.14
N HIS A 32 48.83 26.45 -8.27
CA HIS A 32 48.99 25.03 -8.60
C HIS A 32 47.63 24.52 -9.04
N LYS A 33 47.40 24.40 -10.33
CA LYS A 33 46.37 23.53 -10.87
C LYS A 33 46.77 22.12 -10.48
N HIS A 34 46.24 21.61 -9.35
CA HIS A 34 46.16 20.19 -9.19
C HIS A 34 45.29 19.71 -10.35
N LYS A 35 45.91 19.04 -11.33
CA LYS A 35 45.18 18.13 -12.21
C LYS A 35 44.55 17.10 -11.28
N MET A 36 43.26 17.28 -10.98
CA MET A 36 42.43 16.19 -10.50
C MET A 36 42.50 15.13 -11.60
N THR A 37 43.33 14.12 -11.38
CA THR A 37 43.20 12.88 -12.11
C THR A 37 41.77 12.39 -11.87
N ASP A 38 41.02 12.19 -12.94
CA ASP A 38 39.66 11.65 -12.93
C ASP A 38 39.77 10.18 -12.49
N GLN A 39 40.12 9.93 -11.20
CA GLN A 39 40.12 8.61 -10.61
C GLN A 39 38.67 8.28 -10.37
N THR A 40 38.12 7.48 -11.26
CA THR A 40 36.82 6.83 -11.01
C THR A 40 36.97 5.97 -9.77
N ALA A 41 36.12 6.22 -8.74
CA ALA A 41 36.13 5.41 -7.53
C ALA A 41 35.95 3.92 -7.87
N ALA A 42 36.72 3.06 -7.22
CA ALA A 42 36.61 1.62 -7.45
C ALA A 42 35.24 1.11 -7.00
N PRO A 43 34.61 0.16 -7.72
CA PRO A 43 33.33 -0.41 -7.32
C PRO A 43 33.31 -0.95 -5.88
N ARG A 44 34.46 -1.48 -5.42
CA ARG A 44 34.64 -1.96 -4.05
C ARG A 44 34.52 -0.82 -3.02
N ASP A 45 35.10 0.35 -3.29
CA ASP A 45 35.03 1.49 -2.37
C ASP A 45 33.61 2.09 -2.34
N MET A 46 32.92 2.05 -3.47
CA MET A 46 31.51 2.43 -3.55
C MET A 46 30.63 1.50 -2.70
N ALA A 47 30.84 0.19 -2.74
CA ALA A 47 30.14 -0.78 -1.90
C ALA A 47 30.53 -0.61 -0.42
N ASN A 48 31.79 -0.31 -0.12
CA ASN A 48 32.27 -0.09 1.24
C ASN A 48 31.66 1.16 1.88
N ALA A 49 31.32 2.19 1.10
CA ALA A 49 30.58 3.34 1.58
C ALA A 49 29.19 2.94 2.13
N ILE A 50 28.49 2.04 1.44
CA ILE A 50 27.21 1.49 1.91
C ILE A 50 27.40 0.71 3.21
N ARG A 51 28.43 -0.17 3.27
CA ARG A 51 28.76 -0.96 4.46
C ARG A 51 29.05 -0.06 5.67
N ALA A 52 29.89 0.96 5.45
CA ALA A 52 30.29 1.91 6.49
C ALA A 52 29.07 2.65 7.05
N LEU A 53 28.26 3.27 6.19
CA LEU A 53 27.06 3.99 6.63
C LEU A 53 26.08 3.07 7.36
N ALA A 54 25.92 1.83 6.90
CA ALA A 54 24.99 0.88 7.53
C ALA A 54 25.47 0.46 8.92
N MET A 55 26.75 0.09 9.10
CA MET A 55 27.24 -0.31 10.41
C MET A 55 27.35 0.89 11.38
N ASP A 56 27.70 2.09 10.88
CA ASP A 56 27.80 3.30 11.70
C ASP A 56 26.42 3.74 12.22
N ALA A 57 25.39 3.77 11.35
CA ALA A 57 24.05 4.18 11.73
C ALA A 57 23.41 3.19 12.72
N VAL A 58 23.56 1.89 12.48
CA VAL A 58 23.05 0.85 13.38
C VAL A 58 23.76 0.91 14.73
N GLN A 59 25.09 1.13 14.75
CA GLN A 59 25.85 1.26 15.99
C GLN A 59 25.47 2.52 16.76
N LEU A 60 25.28 3.66 16.06
CA LEU A 60 24.88 4.92 16.70
C LEU A 60 23.48 4.82 17.31
N ALA A 61 22.55 4.16 16.62
CA ALA A 61 21.19 3.94 17.09
C ALA A 61 21.08 2.86 18.19
N ASP A 62 22.15 2.10 18.43
CA ASP A 62 22.17 0.89 19.27
C ASP A 62 21.05 -0.09 18.95
N SER A 63 20.60 -0.09 17.70
CA SER A 63 19.46 -0.89 17.20
C SER A 63 19.47 -0.97 15.68
N GLY A 64 19.18 -2.16 15.12
CA GLY A 64 19.03 -2.34 13.68
C GLY A 64 19.70 -3.59 13.14
N HIS A 65 19.72 -3.70 11.80
CA HIS A 65 20.13 -4.89 11.10
C HIS A 65 21.28 -4.55 10.12
N PRO A 66 22.55 -4.66 10.54
CA PRO A 66 23.70 -4.29 9.69
C PRO A 66 24.07 -5.39 8.69
N GLY A 67 23.75 -6.65 8.99
CA GLY A 67 24.30 -7.81 8.29
C GLY A 67 23.92 -7.91 6.83
N MET A 68 22.65 -7.80 6.49
CA MET A 68 22.17 -7.84 5.09
C MET A 68 22.67 -6.63 4.27
N PRO A 69 22.62 -5.39 4.74
CA PRO A 69 23.23 -4.25 4.05
C PRO A 69 24.71 -4.45 3.72
N MET A 70 25.48 -5.03 4.65
CA MET A 70 26.90 -5.31 4.42
C MET A 70 27.11 -6.43 3.40
N GLY A 71 26.27 -7.47 3.41
CA GLY A 71 26.32 -8.57 2.45
C GLY A 71 25.95 -8.15 1.04
N MET A 72 24.84 -7.44 0.89
CA MET A 72 24.28 -7.07 -0.41
C MET A 72 24.86 -5.77 -1.01
N ALA A 73 25.83 -5.13 -0.36
CA ALA A 73 26.40 -3.88 -0.83
C ALA A 73 26.98 -3.93 -2.25
N ASP A 74 27.66 -5.03 -2.63
CA ASP A 74 28.24 -5.20 -3.98
C ASP A 74 27.12 -5.33 -5.03
N VAL A 75 26.12 -6.18 -4.76
CA VAL A 75 24.96 -6.39 -5.64
C VAL A 75 24.20 -5.08 -5.87
N ALA A 76 23.92 -4.35 -4.78
CA ALA A 76 23.22 -3.06 -4.85
C ALA A 76 24.05 -2.00 -5.58
N THR A 77 25.37 -1.97 -5.39
CA THR A 77 26.27 -1.08 -6.12
C THR A 77 26.22 -1.34 -7.61
N VAL A 78 26.25 -2.61 -8.05
CA VAL A 78 26.12 -2.96 -9.47
C VAL A 78 24.77 -2.55 -10.02
N LEU A 79 23.67 -2.84 -9.31
CA LEU A 79 22.32 -2.48 -9.75
C LEU A 79 22.20 -0.95 -9.95
N PHE A 80 22.52 -0.18 -8.93
CA PHE A 80 22.36 1.28 -8.97
C PHE A 80 23.33 1.96 -9.95
N SER A 81 24.58 1.50 -10.01
CA SER A 81 25.58 2.13 -10.86
C SER A 81 25.47 1.81 -12.33
N LYS A 82 24.98 0.62 -12.70
CA LYS A 82 24.99 0.16 -14.10
C LYS A 82 23.60 0.02 -14.73
N PHE A 83 22.54 -0.28 -13.97
CA PHE A 83 21.27 -0.70 -14.53
C PHE A 83 20.08 0.19 -14.16
N LEU A 84 19.88 0.51 -12.90
CA LEU A 84 18.68 1.20 -12.41
C LEU A 84 18.50 2.54 -13.12
N LYS A 85 17.34 2.73 -13.76
CA LYS A 85 16.94 3.96 -14.46
C LYS A 85 16.21 4.86 -13.48
N PHE A 86 16.87 5.90 -12.95
CA PHE A 86 16.31 6.86 -12.03
C PHE A 86 17.01 8.22 -12.12
N ASP A 87 16.37 9.27 -11.65
CA ASP A 87 16.93 10.61 -11.47
C ASP A 87 16.63 11.07 -10.04
N ALA A 88 17.64 11.13 -9.19
CA ALA A 88 17.48 11.51 -7.79
C ALA A 88 16.92 12.92 -7.59
N SER A 89 17.05 13.82 -8.59
CA SER A 89 16.46 15.17 -8.56
C SER A 89 14.96 15.18 -8.90
N GLU A 90 14.42 14.07 -9.43
CA GLU A 90 13.01 13.91 -9.80
C GLU A 90 12.51 12.53 -9.34
N PRO A 91 12.43 12.31 -8.03
CA PRO A 91 12.13 10.99 -7.46
C PRO A 91 10.78 10.41 -7.88
N ASN A 92 9.85 11.27 -8.29
CA ASN A 92 8.49 10.87 -8.71
C ASN A 92 8.36 10.71 -10.25
N TRP A 93 9.49 10.70 -11.00
CA TRP A 93 9.43 10.44 -12.45
C TRP A 93 8.66 9.15 -12.74
N PRO A 94 7.53 9.20 -13.49
CA PRO A 94 6.65 8.05 -13.68
C PRO A 94 7.33 6.82 -14.31
N ASP A 95 8.24 7.03 -15.26
CA ASP A 95 8.93 5.93 -15.98
C ASP A 95 10.31 5.60 -15.38
N ARG A 96 10.53 5.87 -14.07
CA ARG A 96 11.71 5.35 -13.36
C ARG A 96 11.59 3.86 -13.12
N ASP A 97 12.72 3.14 -13.09
CA ASP A 97 12.72 1.79 -12.53
C ASP A 97 12.33 1.81 -11.04
N ARG A 98 11.63 0.78 -10.60
CA ARG A 98 11.21 0.62 -9.21
C ARG A 98 12.20 -0.25 -8.46
N PHE A 99 12.68 0.22 -7.33
CA PHE A 99 13.54 -0.56 -6.43
C PHE A 99 12.81 -0.86 -5.13
N ILE A 100 12.59 -2.14 -4.85
CA ILE A 100 11.86 -2.63 -3.67
C ILE A 100 12.81 -3.45 -2.79
N LEU A 101 12.99 -2.99 -1.56
CA LEU A 101 13.70 -3.74 -0.54
C LEU A 101 12.69 -4.59 0.24
N SER A 102 12.41 -5.81 -0.25
CA SER A 102 11.48 -6.75 0.41
C SER A 102 12.04 -7.25 1.75
N ALA A 103 13.35 -7.42 1.87
CA ALA A 103 14.04 -7.65 3.14
C ALA A 103 14.17 -6.32 3.91
N GLY A 104 13.03 -5.75 4.32
CA GLY A 104 12.94 -4.39 4.86
C GLY A 104 13.71 -4.15 6.15
N HIS A 105 14.07 -5.20 6.90
CA HIS A 105 14.94 -5.09 8.05
C HIS A 105 16.33 -4.53 7.69
N GLY A 106 16.82 -4.78 6.47
CA GLY A 106 18.06 -4.19 5.94
C GLY A 106 17.90 -2.74 5.45
N SER A 107 17.02 -1.96 6.05
CA SER A 107 16.63 -0.60 5.62
C SER A 107 17.82 0.34 5.37
N MET A 108 18.91 0.19 6.14
CA MET A 108 20.12 1.00 5.95
C MET A 108 20.79 0.80 4.59
N LEU A 109 20.57 -0.34 3.90
CA LEU A 109 20.99 -0.47 2.49
C LEU A 109 20.31 0.57 1.61
N LEU A 110 18.98 0.68 1.70
CA LEU A 110 18.21 1.65 0.93
C LEU A 110 18.54 3.09 1.32
N TYR A 111 18.56 3.39 2.62
CA TYR A 111 18.83 4.74 3.10
C TYR A 111 20.24 5.23 2.71
N SER A 112 21.24 4.36 2.81
CA SER A 112 22.60 4.68 2.34
C SER A 112 22.63 4.96 0.83
N LEU A 113 21.93 4.17 0.02
CA LEU A 113 21.84 4.38 -1.43
C LEU A 113 21.13 5.68 -1.76
N LEU A 114 20.01 6.01 -1.11
CA LEU A 114 19.29 7.27 -1.32
C LEU A 114 20.16 8.48 -0.96
N HIS A 115 20.87 8.41 0.19
CA HIS A 115 21.82 9.44 0.58
C HIS A 115 22.93 9.59 -0.44
N LEU A 116 23.65 8.53 -0.76
CA LEU A 116 24.81 8.56 -1.66
C LEU A 116 24.43 9.04 -3.06
N THR A 117 23.31 8.61 -3.60
CA THR A 117 22.84 9.01 -4.94
C THR A 117 22.23 10.40 -5.00
N GLY A 118 21.89 11.01 -3.86
CA GLY A 118 21.53 12.42 -3.78
C GLY A 118 20.05 12.74 -3.81
N TYR A 119 19.23 11.89 -3.23
CA TYR A 119 17.86 12.27 -2.88
C TYR A 119 17.90 13.37 -1.82
N ALA A 120 17.23 14.48 -2.09
CA ALA A 120 17.41 15.72 -1.33
C ALA A 120 17.01 15.62 0.14
N ASP A 121 16.02 14.80 0.44
CA ASP A 121 15.46 14.60 1.76
C ASP A 121 16.13 13.46 2.57
N MET A 122 17.08 12.72 1.97
CA MET A 122 17.88 11.72 2.64
C MET A 122 19.29 12.27 2.93
N THR A 123 19.39 13.12 3.95
CA THR A 123 20.64 13.77 4.36
C THR A 123 21.49 12.86 5.25
N LEU A 124 22.76 13.22 5.47
CA LEU A 124 23.61 12.51 6.43
C LEU A 124 23.06 12.60 7.86
N ASP A 125 22.44 13.72 8.21
CA ASP A 125 21.83 13.90 9.52
C ASP A 125 20.61 12.99 9.71
N GLU A 126 19.85 12.71 8.63
CA GLU A 126 18.80 11.69 8.69
C GLU A 126 19.36 10.28 8.91
N LEU A 127 20.50 9.93 8.30
CA LEU A 127 21.16 8.65 8.58
C LEU A 127 21.63 8.54 10.03
N LYS A 128 22.17 9.61 10.60
CA LYS A 128 22.58 9.68 12.00
C LYS A 128 21.40 9.57 12.98
N LYS A 129 20.20 9.92 12.54
CA LYS A 129 18.97 9.80 13.32
C LYS A 129 18.22 8.49 13.07
N PHE A 130 18.89 7.47 12.54
CA PHE A 130 18.27 6.18 12.26
C PHE A 130 17.47 5.67 13.47
N ARG A 131 16.21 5.27 13.25
CA ARG A 131 15.25 4.79 14.26
C ARG A 131 14.89 5.82 15.36
N GLN A 132 15.12 7.11 15.14
CA GLN A 132 14.70 8.15 16.07
C GLN A 132 13.31 8.70 15.67
N LEU A 133 12.55 9.15 16.67
CA LEU A 133 11.21 9.73 16.44
C LEU A 133 11.31 10.96 15.52
N GLY A 134 10.49 10.95 14.46
CA GLY A 134 10.42 12.03 13.48
C GLY A 134 11.51 12.01 12.40
N ALA A 135 12.45 11.05 12.44
CA ALA A 135 13.43 10.87 11.38
C ALA A 135 12.82 10.19 10.16
N ARG A 136 13.36 10.49 8.97
CA ARG A 136 12.97 9.84 7.72
C ARG A 136 13.48 8.40 7.61
N THR A 137 14.48 8.05 8.42
CA THR A 137 15.11 6.75 8.48
C THR A 137 14.46 5.87 9.54
N ALA A 138 13.21 5.51 9.33
CA ALA A 138 12.47 4.56 10.16
C ALA A 138 13.17 3.20 10.23
N GLY A 139 12.81 2.37 11.21
CA GLY A 139 13.43 1.04 11.41
C GLY A 139 13.33 0.14 10.18
N HIS A 140 12.26 0.28 9.42
CA HIS A 140 12.00 -0.37 8.14
C HIS A 140 11.54 0.69 7.13
N PRO A 141 11.68 0.49 5.81
CA PRO A 141 11.23 1.47 4.83
C PRO A 141 9.73 1.72 4.93
N GLU A 142 9.34 2.99 5.03
CA GLU A 142 7.94 3.41 5.08
C GLU A 142 7.64 4.36 3.91
N TYR A 143 6.64 4.00 3.10
CA TYR A 143 6.20 4.81 1.97
C TYR A 143 5.73 6.20 2.45
N GLY A 144 6.17 7.24 1.76
CA GLY A 144 5.87 8.62 2.12
C GLY A 144 6.82 9.26 3.14
N HIS A 145 7.68 8.50 3.84
CA HIS A 145 8.66 9.07 4.79
C HIS A 145 9.84 9.73 4.09
N ALA A 146 10.33 9.14 3.01
CA ALA A 146 11.38 9.74 2.17
C ALA A 146 11.16 9.43 0.70
N SER A 147 11.66 10.33 -0.15
CA SER A 147 11.66 10.14 -1.61
C SER A 147 12.50 8.91 -1.98
N GLY A 148 12.00 8.12 -2.94
CA GLY A 148 12.67 6.89 -3.40
C GLY A 148 12.34 5.63 -2.59
N ILE A 149 11.48 5.73 -1.56
CA ILE A 149 10.88 4.57 -0.90
C ILE A 149 9.59 4.20 -1.64
N GLU A 150 9.62 3.12 -2.42
CA GLU A 150 8.51 2.74 -3.30
C GLU A 150 7.35 2.06 -2.56
N THR A 151 7.61 1.42 -1.43
CA THR A 151 6.60 0.72 -0.62
C THR A 151 7.05 0.55 0.82
N THR A 152 6.10 0.38 1.74
CA THR A 152 6.37 0.00 3.13
C THR A 152 6.68 -1.50 3.20
N THR A 153 7.85 -1.83 3.77
CA THR A 153 8.28 -3.20 4.02
C THR A 153 8.67 -3.37 5.49
N GLY A 154 9.09 -4.57 5.87
CA GLY A 154 9.33 -4.95 7.26
C GLY A 154 8.63 -6.26 7.55
N PRO A 155 7.30 -6.37 7.34
CA PRO A 155 6.65 -7.68 7.23
C PRO A 155 7.20 -8.41 6.00
N LEU A 156 7.87 -9.56 6.23
CA LEU A 156 8.57 -10.29 5.17
C LEU A 156 7.61 -10.78 4.09
N GLY A 157 8.08 -10.88 2.85
CA GLY A 157 7.26 -11.30 1.71
C GLY A 157 6.36 -10.22 1.10
N GLN A 158 5.96 -9.19 1.87
CA GLN A 158 5.05 -8.14 1.37
C GLN A 158 5.65 -7.35 0.20
N GLY A 159 6.94 -6.98 0.28
CA GLY A 159 7.62 -6.29 -0.83
C GLY A 159 7.68 -7.12 -2.11
N LEU A 160 7.87 -8.43 -2.00
CA LEU A 160 7.80 -9.34 -3.15
C LEU A 160 6.38 -9.41 -3.72
N GLY A 161 5.35 -9.48 -2.86
CA GLY A 161 3.95 -9.42 -3.29
C GLY A 161 3.61 -8.09 -3.98
N ASN A 162 4.04 -6.96 -3.41
CA ASN A 162 3.83 -5.64 -4.01
C ASN A 162 4.53 -5.52 -5.37
N SER A 163 5.73 -6.11 -5.52
CA SER A 163 6.49 -6.07 -6.79
C SER A 163 5.75 -6.71 -7.96
N VAL A 164 4.92 -7.71 -7.70
CA VAL A 164 4.02 -8.30 -8.71
C VAL A 164 3.03 -7.23 -9.21
N GLY A 165 2.47 -6.46 -8.30
CA GLY A 165 1.57 -5.35 -8.63
C GLY A 165 2.25 -4.24 -9.43
N PHE A 166 3.48 -3.85 -9.05
CA PHE A 166 4.28 -2.88 -9.82
C PHE A 166 4.52 -3.36 -11.26
N ALA A 167 4.93 -4.61 -11.44
CA ALA A 167 5.19 -5.18 -12.76
C ALA A 167 3.92 -5.36 -13.60
N LEU A 168 2.77 -5.64 -12.95
CA LEU A 168 1.46 -5.68 -13.61
C LEU A 168 1.03 -4.30 -14.08
N ALA A 169 1.18 -3.28 -13.23
CA ALA A 169 0.82 -1.91 -13.56
C ALA A 169 1.67 -1.38 -14.71
N GLU A 170 2.99 -1.61 -14.69
CA GLU A 170 3.89 -1.29 -15.80
C GLU A 170 3.40 -1.91 -17.10
N ARG A 171 3.09 -3.21 -17.10
CA ARG A 171 2.64 -3.94 -18.30
C ARG A 171 1.34 -3.38 -18.85
N ILE A 172 0.31 -3.18 -18.01
CA ILE A 172 -1.00 -2.66 -18.40
C ILE A 172 -0.89 -1.23 -18.95
N LEU A 173 -0.10 -0.38 -18.30
CA LEU A 173 0.10 1.00 -18.74
C LEU A 173 0.95 1.09 -20.01
N ALA A 174 1.92 0.19 -20.19
CA ALA A 174 2.73 0.10 -21.39
C ALA A 174 1.88 -0.31 -22.63
N GLU A 175 0.93 -1.22 -22.46
CA GLU A 175 -0.03 -1.59 -23.51
C GLU A 175 -0.95 -0.41 -23.87
N ARG A 176 -1.35 0.39 -22.88
CA ARG A 176 -2.25 1.55 -23.10
C ARG A 176 -1.51 2.76 -23.69
N PHE A 177 -0.32 3.09 -23.21
CA PHE A 177 0.37 4.34 -23.55
C PHE A 177 1.64 4.15 -24.38
N GLY A 178 2.03 2.91 -24.66
CA GLY A 178 3.22 2.57 -25.45
C GLY A 178 4.52 2.58 -24.67
N ARG A 179 5.48 1.80 -25.21
CA ARG A 179 6.84 1.63 -24.62
C ARG A 179 7.72 2.89 -24.66
N ASP A 180 7.34 3.90 -25.42
CA ASP A 180 8.03 5.19 -25.43
C ASP A 180 7.74 6.02 -24.16
N VAL A 181 6.65 5.70 -23.44
CA VAL A 181 6.18 6.42 -22.24
C VAL A 181 6.25 5.55 -20.99
N VAL A 182 6.00 4.24 -21.10
CA VAL A 182 6.04 3.30 -19.97
C VAL A 182 6.92 2.11 -20.34
N ASP A 183 8.18 2.12 -19.86
CA ASP A 183 9.17 1.07 -20.14
C ASP A 183 10.19 0.97 -19.02
N HIS A 184 9.80 0.45 -17.86
CA HIS A 184 10.67 0.33 -16.70
C HIS A 184 10.62 -1.06 -16.08
N TYR A 185 11.63 -1.35 -15.28
CA TYR A 185 11.76 -2.59 -14.54
C TYR A 185 11.37 -2.41 -13.08
N THR A 186 10.94 -3.50 -12.46
CA THR A 186 10.81 -3.63 -11.01
C THR A 186 11.93 -4.54 -10.51
N TYR A 187 12.85 -4.00 -9.71
CA TYR A 187 13.93 -4.74 -9.06
C TYR A 187 13.62 -4.93 -7.59
N VAL A 188 13.86 -6.13 -7.10
CA VAL A 188 13.57 -6.51 -5.72
C VAL A 188 14.80 -7.12 -5.07
N ILE A 189 15.14 -6.72 -3.85
CA ILE A 189 16.04 -7.49 -2.99
C ILE A 189 15.20 -8.23 -1.96
N ALA A 190 15.31 -9.56 -1.93
CA ALA A 190 14.60 -10.45 -1.01
C ALA A 190 15.59 -11.40 -0.33
N GLY A 191 15.38 -11.71 0.93
CA GLY A 191 16.12 -12.72 1.68
C GLY A 191 15.29 -14.00 1.85
N ASP A 192 15.88 -15.02 2.48
CA ASP A 192 15.25 -16.33 2.74
C ASP A 192 13.86 -16.18 3.38
N GLY A 193 13.72 -15.35 4.41
CA GLY A 193 12.44 -15.13 5.07
C GLY A 193 11.35 -14.60 4.16
N CYS A 194 11.67 -13.72 3.19
CA CYS A 194 10.70 -13.26 2.20
C CYS A 194 10.20 -14.38 1.31
N LEU A 195 11.06 -15.37 1.01
CA LEU A 195 10.74 -16.52 0.17
C LEU A 195 10.01 -17.62 0.95
N MET A 196 10.16 -17.67 2.28
CA MET A 196 9.47 -18.63 3.16
C MET A 196 8.05 -18.21 3.49
N GLU A 197 7.76 -16.91 3.54
CA GLU A 197 6.42 -16.39 3.84
C GLU A 197 5.37 -16.85 2.81
N GLY A 198 4.15 -17.17 3.30
CA GLY A 198 3.04 -17.61 2.44
C GLY A 198 2.73 -16.63 1.32
N VAL A 199 2.71 -15.32 1.59
CA VAL A 199 2.50 -14.29 0.57
C VAL A 199 3.61 -14.29 -0.48
N GLY A 200 4.85 -14.59 -0.09
CA GLY A 200 5.97 -14.78 -1.01
C GLY A 200 5.76 -15.96 -1.96
N GLN A 201 5.27 -17.09 -1.44
CA GLN A 201 4.94 -18.30 -2.21
C GLN A 201 3.86 -18.03 -3.26
N GLU A 202 2.78 -17.35 -2.84
CA GLU A 202 1.69 -16.95 -3.73
C GLU A 202 2.19 -15.99 -4.81
N ALA A 203 3.00 -14.98 -4.44
CA ALA A 203 3.57 -14.00 -5.37
C ALA A 203 4.48 -14.64 -6.44
N ILE A 204 5.35 -15.56 -6.04
CA ILE A 204 6.25 -16.29 -6.95
C ILE A 204 5.46 -17.03 -8.03
N THR A 205 4.45 -17.79 -7.62
CA THR A 205 3.64 -18.59 -8.55
C THR A 205 2.77 -17.72 -9.44
N LEU A 206 2.22 -16.62 -8.92
CA LEU A 206 1.42 -15.65 -9.69
C LEU A 206 2.27 -14.91 -10.74
N ALA A 207 3.45 -14.42 -10.37
CA ALA A 207 4.34 -13.71 -11.30
C ALA A 207 4.83 -14.61 -12.45
N GLY A 208 5.17 -15.86 -12.14
CA GLY A 208 5.56 -16.84 -13.16
C GLY A 208 4.42 -17.21 -14.09
N HIS A 209 3.19 -17.41 -13.54
CA HIS A 209 1.99 -17.68 -14.33
C HIS A 209 1.70 -16.55 -15.32
N LEU A 210 1.75 -15.29 -14.86
CA LEU A 210 1.49 -14.12 -15.67
C LEU A 210 2.65 -13.73 -16.60
N GLY A 211 3.83 -14.33 -16.44
CA GLY A 211 4.98 -14.06 -17.31
C GLY A 211 5.50 -12.62 -17.19
N LEU A 212 5.71 -12.11 -15.97
CA LEU A 212 6.07 -10.70 -15.74
C LEU A 212 7.55 -10.42 -16.03
N GLY A 213 7.91 -10.29 -17.30
CA GLY A 213 9.31 -10.17 -17.76
C GLY A 213 10.06 -8.91 -17.29
N ARG A 214 9.37 -7.90 -16.76
CA ARG A 214 9.99 -6.69 -16.19
C ARG A 214 10.26 -6.80 -14.68
N LEU A 215 9.98 -7.97 -14.06
CA LEU A 215 10.25 -8.24 -12.66
C LEU A 215 11.56 -9.03 -12.51
N ILE A 216 12.52 -8.46 -11.76
CA ILE A 216 13.83 -9.08 -11.49
C ILE A 216 14.06 -9.10 -9.98
N VAL A 217 14.18 -10.29 -9.41
CA VAL A 217 14.45 -10.51 -7.98
C VAL A 217 15.92 -10.87 -7.79
N LEU A 218 16.61 -10.10 -6.96
CA LEU A 218 17.96 -10.35 -6.47
C LEU A 218 17.82 -11.00 -5.09
N PHE A 219 18.01 -12.30 -5.02
CA PHE A 219 17.88 -13.07 -3.78
C PHE A 219 19.19 -13.03 -3.01
N ASP A 220 19.17 -12.54 -1.77
CA ASP A 220 20.28 -12.58 -0.82
C ASP A 220 20.40 -14.00 -0.26
N ASP A 221 21.11 -14.85 -0.99
CA ASP A 221 21.37 -16.26 -0.63
C ASP A 221 22.55 -16.34 0.37
N ASN A 222 22.35 -15.80 1.57
CA ASN A 222 23.37 -15.81 2.62
C ASN A 222 23.25 -17.00 3.58
N GLY A 223 22.12 -17.71 3.57
CA GLY A 223 21.89 -18.93 4.35
C GLY A 223 21.74 -18.71 5.86
N ILE A 224 21.44 -17.48 6.32
CA ILE A 224 21.33 -17.12 7.73
C ILE A 224 20.00 -16.41 8.02
N SER A 225 19.33 -16.82 9.08
CA SER A 225 18.19 -16.14 9.70
C SER A 225 18.53 -15.66 11.12
N ILE A 226 17.55 -15.15 11.85
CA ILE A 226 17.72 -14.74 13.25
C ILE A 226 18.14 -15.91 14.14
N ASP A 227 17.56 -17.08 13.94
CA ASP A 227 17.84 -18.27 14.74
C ASP A 227 19.17 -18.95 14.41
N GLY A 228 19.75 -18.61 13.25
CA GLY A 228 21.01 -19.21 12.80
C GLY A 228 20.98 -19.64 11.32
N PRO A 229 21.65 -20.73 10.97
CA PRO A 229 21.63 -21.27 9.59
C PRO A 229 20.19 -21.59 9.14
N THR A 230 19.84 -21.24 7.91
CA THR A 230 18.50 -21.54 7.36
C THR A 230 18.20 -23.02 7.32
N SER A 231 19.23 -23.89 7.31
CA SER A 231 19.09 -25.35 7.41
C SER A 231 18.39 -25.85 8.68
N LEU A 232 18.23 -25.00 9.71
CA LEU A 232 17.44 -25.31 10.90
C LEU A 232 15.95 -25.42 10.59
N SER A 233 15.47 -24.68 9.60
CA SER A 233 14.03 -24.54 9.29
C SER A 233 13.63 -24.82 7.85
N THR A 234 14.59 -24.96 6.93
CA THR A 234 14.30 -25.27 5.52
C THR A 234 15.36 -26.16 4.89
N SER A 235 14.93 -27.10 4.06
CA SER A 235 15.75 -27.90 3.16
C SER A 235 15.42 -27.64 1.68
N GLU A 236 14.66 -26.59 1.41
CA GLU A 236 14.16 -26.29 0.09
C GLU A 236 15.24 -25.72 -0.83
N ASP A 237 15.23 -26.15 -2.11
CA ASP A 237 15.98 -25.50 -3.18
C ASP A 237 15.13 -24.40 -3.84
N HIS A 238 15.28 -23.18 -3.37
CA HIS A 238 14.54 -22.02 -3.90
C HIS A 238 14.73 -21.87 -5.41
N LYS A 239 15.91 -22.17 -5.96
CA LYS A 239 16.17 -22.06 -7.42
C LYS A 239 15.30 -23.01 -8.22
N LYS A 240 15.18 -24.26 -7.77
CA LYS A 240 14.31 -25.26 -8.42
C LYS A 240 12.85 -24.87 -8.31
N ARG A 241 12.40 -24.35 -7.14
CA ARG A 241 11.04 -23.89 -6.96
C ARG A 241 10.67 -22.75 -7.91
N PHE A 242 11.52 -21.73 -8.02
CA PHE A 242 11.30 -20.64 -8.97
C PHE A 242 11.28 -21.12 -10.42
N ALA A 243 12.19 -22.03 -10.79
CA ALA A 243 12.19 -22.64 -12.12
C ALA A 243 10.88 -23.39 -12.40
N ALA A 244 10.39 -24.19 -11.43
CA ALA A 244 9.11 -24.90 -11.52
C ALA A 244 7.92 -23.93 -11.60
N ALA A 245 8.01 -22.75 -10.99
CA ALA A 245 7.01 -21.68 -11.09
C ALA A 245 7.11 -20.88 -12.41
N GLY A 246 7.98 -21.24 -13.35
CA GLY A 246 8.09 -20.61 -14.67
C GLY A 246 9.00 -19.39 -14.73
N TRP A 247 9.90 -19.21 -13.77
CA TRP A 247 10.88 -18.11 -13.76
C TRP A 247 12.15 -18.46 -14.53
N HIS A 248 12.85 -17.46 -15.04
CA HIS A 248 14.24 -17.55 -15.45
C HIS A 248 15.12 -17.46 -14.21
N VAL A 249 16.01 -18.43 -14.01
CA VAL A 249 16.80 -18.55 -12.78
C VAL A 249 18.29 -18.56 -13.07
N GLN A 250 19.04 -17.79 -12.27
CA GLN A 250 20.51 -17.74 -12.31
C GLN A 250 21.04 -17.77 -10.87
N ALA A 251 22.30 -18.20 -10.71
CA ALA A 251 23.03 -18.12 -9.45
C ALA A 251 24.42 -17.54 -9.72
N VAL A 252 24.86 -16.64 -8.84
CA VAL A 252 26.16 -15.94 -8.96
C VAL A 252 26.79 -15.73 -7.57
N ASP A 253 28.12 -15.54 -7.54
CA ASP A 253 28.75 -14.93 -6.38
C ASP A 253 28.31 -13.46 -6.30
N GLY A 254 27.63 -13.09 -5.21
CA GLY A 254 27.15 -11.74 -4.96
C GLY A 254 28.26 -10.72 -4.70
N HIS A 255 29.47 -11.18 -4.40
CA HIS A 255 30.65 -10.33 -4.20
C HIS A 255 31.49 -10.17 -5.50
N ASP A 256 31.17 -10.89 -6.59
CA ASP A 256 31.74 -10.66 -7.92
C ASP A 256 30.87 -9.68 -8.73
N ALA A 257 31.25 -8.41 -8.75
CA ALA A 257 30.55 -7.34 -9.46
C ALA A 257 30.35 -7.62 -10.96
N GLU A 258 31.30 -8.31 -11.61
CA GLU A 258 31.19 -8.66 -13.04
C GLU A 258 30.22 -9.84 -13.26
N ALA A 259 30.20 -10.85 -12.38
CA ALA A 259 29.21 -11.93 -12.43
C ALA A 259 27.79 -11.37 -12.23
N VAL A 260 27.59 -10.50 -11.24
CA VAL A 260 26.30 -9.82 -10.99
C VAL A 260 25.90 -8.97 -12.22
N THR A 261 26.86 -8.24 -12.81
CA THR A 261 26.63 -7.42 -14.03
C THR A 261 26.13 -8.29 -15.19
N ARG A 262 26.79 -9.44 -15.45
CA ARG A 262 26.39 -10.38 -16.50
C ARG A 262 25.00 -10.96 -16.25
N ALA A 263 24.71 -11.33 -15.00
CA ALA A 263 23.43 -11.92 -14.62
C ALA A 263 22.25 -10.94 -14.79
N ILE A 264 22.40 -9.68 -14.34
CA ILE A 264 21.34 -8.67 -14.51
C ILE A 264 21.13 -8.38 -16.00
N ARG A 265 22.21 -8.27 -16.80
CA ARG A 265 22.08 -8.07 -18.25
C ARG A 265 21.33 -9.22 -18.92
N LYS A 266 21.63 -10.48 -18.54
CA LYS A 266 20.94 -11.67 -19.04
C LYS A 266 19.46 -11.67 -18.62
N ALA A 267 19.15 -11.33 -17.36
CA ALA A 267 17.78 -11.23 -16.88
C ALA A 267 16.96 -10.19 -17.66
N ARG A 268 17.54 -9.03 -17.97
CA ARG A 268 16.87 -7.98 -18.77
C ARG A 268 16.56 -8.41 -20.21
N ASN A 269 17.27 -9.38 -20.75
CA ASN A 269 17.01 -9.92 -22.10
C ASN A 269 15.90 -10.97 -22.10
N VAL A 270 15.43 -11.42 -20.94
CA VAL A 270 14.31 -12.35 -20.81
C VAL A 270 13.03 -11.53 -20.58
N THR A 271 12.20 -11.44 -21.59
CA THR A 271 11.03 -10.52 -21.59
C THR A 271 9.69 -11.22 -21.36
N ASP A 272 9.68 -12.56 -21.44
CA ASP A 272 8.47 -13.39 -21.37
C ASP A 272 8.21 -14.05 -20.02
N LYS A 273 9.12 -13.87 -19.06
CA LYS A 273 9.00 -14.43 -17.70
C LYS A 273 9.84 -13.63 -16.69
N PRO A 274 9.45 -13.61 -15.41
CA PRO A 274 10.25 -12.96 -14.37
C PRO A 274 11.59 -13.67 -14.15
N SER A 275 12.57 -12.95 -13.58
CA SER A 275 13.92 -13.46 -13.35
C SER A 275 14.27 -13.48 -11.87
N LEU A 276 14.83 -14.59 -11.39
CA LEU A 276 15.52 -14.72 -10.12
C LEU A 276 17.04 -14.79 -10.36
N ILE A 277 17.78 -13.96 -9.63
CA ILE A 277 19.24 -14.06 -9.52
C ILE A 277 19.57 -14.37 -8.05
N ALA A 278 19.93 -15.61 -7.75
CA ALA A 278 20.40 -16.00 -6.44
C ALA A 278 21.84 -15.49 -6.28
N CYS A 279 22.04 -14.50 -5.44
CA CYS A 279 23.32 -13.89 -5.16
C CYS A 279 23.88 -14.51 -3.88
N LYS A 280 24.87 -15.40 -4.01
CA LYS A 280 25.55 -15.96 -2.85
C LYS A 280 26.35 -14.88 -2.16
N THR A 281 25.97 -14.55 -0.91
CA THR A 281 26.59 -13.49 -0.12
C THR A 281 27.02 -14.00 1.25
N VAL A 282 27.69 -13.13 1.99
CA VAL A 282 28.04 -13.36 3.40
C VAL A 282 27.38 -12.27 4.23
N ILE A 283 26.44 -12.64 5.08
CA ILE A 283 25.82 -11.68 6.02
C ILE A 283 26.92 -11.05 6.91
N GLY A 284 26.87 -9.73 7.12
CA GLY A 284 27.90 -9.02 7.86
C GLY A 284 29.28 -9.04 7.19
N TYR A 285 29.33 -9.06 5.85
CA TYR A 285 30.58 -9.12 5.08
C TYR A 285 31.59 -8.06 5.51
N GLY A 286 32.79 -8.52 5.85
CA GLY A 286 33.87 -7.67 6.37
C GLY A 286 34.04 -7.74 7.89
N ALA A 287 33.03 -8.13 8.66
CA ALA A 287 33.16 -8.32 10.11
C ALA A 287 34.20 -9.43 10.41
N PRO A 288 35.15 -9.20 11.35
CA PRO A 288 36.25 -10.14 11.57
C PRO A 288 35.79 -11.48 12.13
N THR A 289 34.90 -11.50 13.12
CA THR A 289 34.50 -12.72 13.84
C THR A 289 33.04 -13.08 13.67
N LYS A 290 32.17 -12.10 13.38
CA LYS A 290 30.71 -12.27 13.29
C LYS A 290 30.19 -12.49 11.86
N ALA A 291 31.00 -12.26 10.81
CA ALA A 291 30.58 -12.48 9.41
C ALA A 291 30.09 -13.92 9.20
N GLY A 292 28.98 -14.08 8.44
CA GLY A 292 28.37 -15.38 8.17
C GLY A 292 27.59 -15.99 9.34
N THR A 293 27.29 -15.21 10.39
CA THR A 293 26.58 -15.70 11.57
C THR A 293 25.33 -14.87 11.86
N ALA A 294 24.38 -15.41 12.63
CA ALA A 294 23.18 -14.71 13.10
C ALA A 294 23.50 -13.49 13.97
N ALA A 295 24.70 -13.42 14.58
CA ALA A 295 25.12 -12.30 15.40
C ALA A 295 25.20 -10.96 14.65
N THR A 296 25.22 -10.98 13.30
CA THR A 296 25.17 -9.77 12.48
C THR A 296 23.77 -9.45 11.96
N HIS A 297 22.79 -10.36 12.18
CA HIS A 297 21.46 -10.21 11.58
C HIS A 297 20.73 -9.00 12.12
N GLY A 298 20.46 -8.92 13.43
CA GLY A 298 19.55 -7.95 14.03
C GLY A 298 20.10 -7.17 15.21
N SER A 299 21.43 -7.06 15.33
CA SER A 299 22.08 -6.37 16.44
C SER A 299 23.27 -5.53 15.97
N PRO A 300 23.62 -4.43 16.68
CA PRO A 300 24.85 -3.70 16.43
C PRO A 300 26.06 -4.61 16.50
N LEU A 301 27.06 -4.35 15.65
CA LEU A 301 28.27 -5.16 15.60
C LEU A 301 29.11 -5.04 16.89
N GLY A 302 29.13 -3.84 17.48
CA GLY A 302 30.06 -3.47 18.54
C GLY A 302 31.30 -2.76 18.01
N LYS A 303 31.92 -1.91 18.84
CA LYS A 303 33.02 -1.03 18.43
C LYS A 303 34.24 -1.79 17.89
N ASP A 304 34.64 -2.87 18.55
CA ASP A 304 35.83 -3.65 18.16
C ASP A 304 35.58 -4.37 16.82
N GLU A 305 34.39 -4.92 16.64
CA GLU A 305 34.01 -5.61 15.41
C GLU A 305 33.91 -4.61 14.23
N ILE A 306 33.45 -3.38 14.45
CA ILE A 306 33.41 -2.32 13.43
C ILE A 306 34.85 -1.88 13.08
N ALA A 307 35.73 -1.68 14.06
CA ALA A 307 37.11 -1.34 13.81
C ALA A 307 37.82 -2.41 12.99
N GLY A 308 37.61 -3.69 13.35
CA GLY A 308 38.12 -4.83 12.59
C GLY A 308 37.52 -4.93 11.18
N ALA A 309 36.22 -4.65 11.01
CA ALA A 309 35.56 -4.62 9.70
C ALA A 309 36.17 -3.52 8.82
N ARG A 310 36.40 -2.31 9.32
CA ARG A 310 37.07 -1.23 8.61
C ARG A 310 38.45 -1.64 8.14
N ALA A 311 39.25 -2.23 9.01
CA ALA A 311 40.60 -2.71 8.67
C ALA A 311 40.54 -3.78 7.57
N LYS A 312 39.66 -4.78 7.68
CA LYS A 312 39.51 -5.87 6.71
C LYS A 312 39.01 -5.38 5.35
N LEU A 313 38.14 -4.38 5.32
CA LEU A 313 37.61 -3.76 4.12
C LEU A 313 38.60 -2.75 3.48
N GLY A 314 39.64 -2.35 4.21
CA GLY A 314 40.56 -1.28 3.79
C GLY A 314 39.90 0.12 3.86
N TRP A 315 38.90 0.30 4.71
CA TRP A 315 38.12 1.53 4.86
C TRP A 315 38.62 2.33 6.08
N ASN A 316 39.65 3.11 5.92
CA ASN A 316 40.32 3.85 6.99
C ASN A 316 39.75 5.28 7.14
N HIS A 317 38.43 5.39 7.29
CA HIS A 317 37.71 6.67 7.45
C HIS A 317 36.91 6.65 8.74
N GLU A 318 36.71 7.84 9.33
CA GLU A 318 35.91 8.00 10.53
C GLU A 318 34.42 7.61 10.29
N PRO A 319 33.66 7.34 11.33
CA PRO A 319 32.21 7.09 11.19
C PRO A 319 31.52 8.22 10.44
N PHE A 320 30.67 7.83 9.47
CA PHE A 320 29.94 8.73 8.56
C PHE A 320 30.81 9.59 7.64
N ASP A 321 32.12 9.39 7.60
CA ASP A 321 33.02 10.06 6.66
C ASP A 321 33.14 9.25 5.37
N ILE A 322 32.73 9.84 4.25
CA ILE A 322 32.77 9.23 2.92
C ILE A 322 33.77 10.02 2.06
N PRO A 323 34.83 9.38 1.52
CA PRO A 323 35.79 10.05 0.67
C PRO A 323 35.13 10.77 -0.50
N GLU A 324 35.56 11.99 -0.78
CA GLU A 324 34.98 12.85 -1.81
C GLU A 324 34.91 12.15 -3.20
N ALA A 325 35.92 11.38 -3.56
CA ALA A 325 35.94 10.66 -4.83
C ALA A 325 34.79 9.63 -4.91
N VAL A 326 34.52 8.91 -3.81
CA VAL A 326 33.43 7.93 -3.71
C VAL A 326 32.07 8.64 -3.70
N PHE A 327 31.96 9.69 -2.92
CA PHE A 327 30.73 10.49 -2.82
C PHE A 327 30.37 11.12 -4.16
N SER A 328 31.33 11.75 -4.84
CA SER A 328 31.14 12.33 -6.17
C SER A 328 30.77 11.28 -7.23
N ALA A 329 31.32 10.06 -7.16
CA ALA A 329 30.95 8.97 -8.05
C ALA A 329 29.48 8.58 -7.87
N TRP A 330 29.02 8.43 -6.64
CA TRP A 330 27.61 8.14 -6.32
C TRP A 330 26.67 9.27 -6.76
N ARG A 331 27.04 10.54 -6.58
CA ARG A 331 26.28 11.70 -7.04
C ARG A 331 26.13 11.74 -8.57
N LYS A 332 27.18 11.37 -9.32
CA LYS A 332 27.13 11.23 -10.78
C LYS A 332 26.13 10.14 -11.19
N ILE A 333 26.06 9.03 -10.45
CA ILE A 333 25.08 7.96 -10.67
C ILE A 333 23.64 8.47 -10.46
N GLY A 334 23.38 9.18 -9.36
CA GLY A 334 22.05 9.73 -9.08
C GLY A 334 21.56 10.72 -10.13
N ALA A 335 22.48 11.40 -10.81
CA ALA A 335 22.16 12.32 -11.89
C ALA A 335 22.12 11.68 -13.29
N ARG A 336 22.51 10.39 -13.43
CA ARG A 336 22.64 9.71 -14.73
C ARG A 336 21.31 9.67 -15.50
N GLY A 337 20.20 9.53 -14.80
CA GLY A 337 18.87 9.43 -15.41
C GLY A 337 18.33 10.70 -16.05
N LYS A 338 18.96 11.86 -15.83
CA LYS A 338 18.49 13.14 -16.40
C LYS A 338 18.33 13.11 -17.92
N SER A 339 19.22 12.42 -18.64
CA SER A 339 19.13 12.30 -20.10
C SER A 339 17.93 11.43 -20.52
N ALA A 340 17.72 10.30 -19.85
CA ALA A 340 16.59 9.41 -20.10
C ALA A 340 15.26 10.11 -19.77
N ARG A 341 15.18 10.83 -18.64
CA ARG A 341 14.00 11.61 -18.27
C ARG A 341 13.71 12.71 -19.28
N ARG A 342 14.72 13.45 -19.77
CA ARG A 342 14.52 14.46 -20.82
C ARG A 342 14.00 13.86 -22.13
N LYS A 343 14.49 12.67 -22.51
CA LYS A 343 13.95 11.93 -23.68
C LYS A 343 12.50 11.55 -23.42
N TRP A 344 12.21 10.97 -22.27
CA TRP A 344 10.86 10.60 -21.85
C TRP A 344 9.90 11.81 -21.87
N THR A 345 10.31 12.98 -21.33
CA THR A 345 9.49 14.20 -21.37
C THR A 345 9.15 14.63 -22.81
N LYS A 346 10.09 14.46 -23.75
CA LYS A 346 9.82 14.74 -25.17
C LYS A 346 8.83 13.73 -25.77
N ASN A 347 8.98 12.44 -25.46
CA ASN A 347 8.06 11.41 -25.94
C ASN A 347 6.64 11.66 -25.40
N LEU A 348 6.54 11.97 -24.10
CA LEU A 348 5.28 12.30 -23.46
C LEU A 348 4.64 13.57 -24.06
N ALA A 349 5.42 14.58 -24.43
CA ALA A 349 4.94 15.80 -25.11
C ALA A 349 4.50 15.56 -26.57
N ALA A 350 4.99 14.48 -27.18
CA ALA A 350 4.62 14.11 -28.57
C ALA A 350 3.37 13.24 -28.64
N MET A 351 2.79 12.80 -27.48
CA MET A 351 1.52 12.09 -27.47
C MET A 351 0.36 12.95 -27.99
N GLY A 352 -0.66 12.30 -28.50
CA GLY A 352 -1.94 12.97 -28.81
C GLY A 352 -2.52 13.66 -27.57
N PRO A 353 -3.24 14.78 -27.72
CA PRO A 353 -3.70 15.57 -26.59
C PRO A 353 -4.63 14.78 -25.64
N GLU A 354 -5.46 13.90 -26.17
CA GLU A 354 -6.38 13.05 -25.39
C GLU A 354 -5.62 12.02 -24.54
N ASP A 355 -4.71 11.26 -25.17
CA ASP A 355 -3.87 10.27 -24.47
C ASP A 355 -2.99 10.92 -23.41
N ARG A 356 -2.46 12.12 -23.72
CA ARG A 356 -1.69 12.89 -22.75
C ARG A 356 -2.53 13.33 -21.55
N ALA A 357 -3.73 13.84 -21.80
CA ALA A 357 -4.65 14.25 -20.74
C ALA A 357 -5.07 13.06 -19.87
N GLU A 358 -5.34 11.90 -20.48
CA GLU A 358 -5.64 10.66 -19.76
C GLU A 358 -4.45 10.20 -18.92
N PHE A 359 -3.23 10.17 -19.47
CA PHE A 359 -2.02 9.82 -18.73
C PHE A 359 -1.82 10.70 -17.51
N ASP A 360 -1.86 12.04 -17.70
CA ASP A 360 -1.67 13.01 -16.63
C ASP A 360 -2.76 12.89 -15.54
N ARG A 361 -4.03 12.67 -15.92
CA ARG A 361 -5.14 12.44 -15.00
C ARG A 361 -4.90 11.16 -14.17
N ARG A 362 -4.55 10.05 -14.84
CA ARG A 362 -4.27 8.77 -14.16
C ARG A 362 -3.11 8.88 -13.18
N GLN A 363 -2.02 9.59 -13.55
CA GLN A 363 -0.88 9.80 -12.64
C GLN A 363 -1.26 10.62 -11.41
N LYS A 364 -2.23 11.53 -11.51
CA LYS A 364 -2.79 12.27 -10.38
C LYS A 364 -3.81 11.46 -9.56
N GLY A 365 -4.27 10.35 -10.08
CA GLY A 365 -5.34 9.53 -9.50
C GLY A 365 -6.70 10.25 -9.47
N ASP A 366 -6.93 11.20 -10.38
CA ASP A 366 -8.20 11.92 -10.50
C ASP A 366 -9.27 11.06 -11.17
N ILE A 367 -10.49 11.16 -10.68
CA ILE A 367 -11.66 10.49 -11.26
C ILE A 367 -12.30 11.44 -12.29
N PRO A 368 -12.62 10.97 -13.52
CA PRO A 368 -13.27 11.82 -14.50
C PRO A 368 -14.76 12.07 -14.12
N PRO A 369 -15.32 13.26 -14.40
CA PRO A 369 -16.73 13.59 -14.08
C PRO A 369 -17.75 12.62 -14.64
N ALA A 370 -17.44 11.94 -15.75
CA ALA A 370 -18.29 10.91 -16.34
C ALA A 370 -18.63 9.77 -15.36
N VAL A 371 -17.82 9.54 -14.33
CA VAL A 371 -18.11 8.54 -13.29
C VAL A 371 -19.27 8.99 -12.42
N ASP A 372 -19.30 10.26 -12.00
CA ASP A 372 -20.37 10.82 -11.19
C ASP A 372 -21.67 10.83 -11.98
N GLU A 373 -21.64 11.21 -13.27
CA GLU A 373 -22.78 11.18 -14.17
C GLU A 373 -23.34 9.75 -14.32
N ALA A 374 -22.47 8.77 -14.52
CA ALA A 374 -22.85 7.37 -14.65
C ALA A 374 -23.49 6.81 -13.37
N ILE A 375 -22.93 7.13 -12.20
CA ILE A 375 -23.45 6.73 -10.89
C ILE A 375 -24.79 7.42 -10.62
N ALA A 376 -24.93 8.71 -10.89
CA ALA A 376 -26.18 9.44 -10.72
C ALA A 376 -27.32 8.85 -11.57
N ALA A 377 -27.06 8.59 -12.87
CA ALA A 377 -28.00 7.94 -13.77
C ALA A 377 -28.39 6.53 -13.28
N PHE A 378 -27.42 5.79 -12.77
CA PHE A 378 -27.65 4.45 -12.22
C PHE A 378 -28.51 4.51 -10.94
N LYS A 379 -28.26 5.43 -10.02
CA LYS A 379 -29.08 5.67 -8.82
C LYS A 379 -30.52 6.02 -9.19
N ALA A 380 -30.74 6.89 -10.17
CA ALA A 380 -32.08 7.24 -10.65
C ALA A 380 -32.84 6.03 -11.19
N LYS A 381 -32.18 5.18 -11.99
CA LYS A 381 -32.71 3.90 -12.46
C LYS A 381 -33.09 2.97 -11.30
N LEU A 382 -32.20 2.78 -10.33
CA LEU A 382 -32.46 1.94 -9.15
C LEU A 382 -33.65 2.43 -8.33
N ALA A 383 -33.80 3.74 -8.15
CA ALA A 383 -34.92 4.33 -7.42
C ALA A 383 -36.27 4.13 -8.12
N ALA A 384 -36.27 4.10 -9.46
CA ALA A 384 -37.46 3.83 -10.26
C ALA A 384 -37.84 2.33 -10.29
N GLU A 385 -36.86 1.46 -10.50
CA GLU A 385 -37.07 0.00 -10.66
C GLU A 385 -37.21 -0.75 -9.32
N LYS A 386 -36.60 -0.21 -8.25
CA LYS A 386 -36.57 -0.79 -6.88
C LYS A 386 -36.23 -2.29 -6.88
N PRO A 387 -35.10 -2.71 -7.46
CA PRO A 387 -34.75 -4.11 -7.52
C PRO A 387 -34.53 -4.70 -6.11
N SER A 388 -34.80 -6.02 -5.99
CA SER A 388 -34.41 -6.79 -4.80
C SER A 388 -33.19 -7.62 -5.16
N TRP A 389 -31.99 -7.08 -4.90
CA TRP A 389 -30.72 -7.71 -5.24
C TRP A 389 -29.82 -7.91 -4.03
N ALA A 390 -29.01 -8.96 -4.07
CA ALA A 390 -27.87 -9.06 -3.17
C ALA A 390 -26.90 -7.90 -3.42
N THR A 391 -26.31 -7.31 -2.37
CA THR A 391 -25.43 -6.15 -2.58
C THR A 391 -24.17 -6.50 -3.39
N ARG A 392 -23.71 -7.77 -3.40
CA ARG A 392 -22.69 -8.23 -4.37
C ARG A 392 -23.14 -8.10 -5.84
N LYS A 393 -24.44 -8.36 -6.13
CA LYS A 393 -25.01 -8.15 -7.46
C LYS A 393 -25.14 -6.66 -7.78
N SER A 394 -25.59 -5.87 -6.80
CA SER A 394 -25.64 -4.40 -6.92
C SER A 394 -24.27 -3.81 -7.21
N SER A 395 -23.22 -4.36 -6.57
CA SER A 395 -21.81 -4.01 -6.84
C SER A 395 -21.38 -4.33 -8.28
N GLN A 396 -21.78 -5.49 -8.80
CA GLN A 396 -21.52 -5.82 -10.22
C GLN A 396 -22.19 -4.84 -11.16
N GLU A 397 -23.46 -4.53 -10.92
CA GLU A 397 -24.21 -3.59 -11.76
C GLU A 397 -23.65 -2.16 -11.69
N ALA A 398 -23.16 -1.74 -10.51
CA ALA A 398 -22.41 -0.49 -10.38
C ALA A 398 -21.12 -0.52 -11.19
N LEU A 399 -20.35 -1.60 -11.14
CA LEU A 399 -19.15 -1.78 -11.95
C LEU A 399 -19.43 -1.82 -13.46
N GLU A 400 -20.59 -2.33 -13.90
CA GLU A 400 -20.99 -2.32 -15.32
C GLU A 400 -21.16 -0.90 -15.88
N VAL A 401 -21.53 0.08 -15.03
CA VAL A 401 -21.63 1.48 -15.45
C VAL A 401 -20.33 2.26 -15.20
N ILE A 402 -19.53 1.88 -14.21
CA ILE A 402 -18.26 2.53 -13.85
C ILE A 402 -17.13 2.17 -14.82
N ASN A 403 -16.90 0.87 -15.07
CA ASN A 403 -15.73 0.38 -15.82
C ASN A 403 -15.65 0.89 -17.27
N PRO A 404 -16.75 1.15 -18.00
CA PRO A 404 -16.69 1.78 -19.33
C PRO A 404 -16.17 3.21 -19.32
N VAL A 405 -16.46 3.98 -18.28
CA VAL A 405 -16.09 5.41 -18.15
C VAL A 405 -14.83 5.66 -17.33
N LEU A 406 -14.34 4.62 -16.63
CA LEU A 406 -13.13 4.67 -15.82
C LEU A 406 -12.15 3.55 -16.20
N PRO A 407 -11.39 3.74 -17.29
CA PRO A 407 -10.45 2.72 -17.77
C PRO A 407 -9.23 2.51 -16.87
N ASP A 408 -9.09 3.26 -15.78
CA ASP A 408 -8.04 3.13 -14.76
C ASP A 408 -8.24 1.90 -13.88
N THR A 409 -9.47 1.39 -13.78
CA THR A 409 -9.82 0.25 -12.93
C THR A 409 -9.19 -1.03 -13.44
N VAL A 410 -8.60 -1.79 -12.51
CA VAL A 410 -8.14 -3.17 -12.73
C VAL A 410 -8.79 -4.06 -11.69
N GLY A 411 -9.69 -4.92 -12.15
CA GLY A 411 -10.46 -5.82 -11.30
C GLY A 411 -9.78 -7.17 -11.11
N GLY A 412 -10.25 -7.93 -10.14
CA GLY A 412 -9.82 -9.31 -9.95
C GLY A 412 -10.61 -10.07 -8.88
N SER A 413 -10.27 -11.33 -8.72
CA SER A 413 -10.82 -12.18 -7.65
C SER A 413 -9.88 -13.33 -7.33
N ALA A 414 -9.89 -13.76 -6.05
CA ALA A 414 -9.17 -14.94 -5.61
C ALA A 414 -10.02 -16.21 -5.87
N ASP A 415 -10.09 -16.60 -7.14
CA ASP A 415 -10.83 -17.78 -7.67
C ASP A 415 -12.35 -17.79 -7.40
N LEU A 416 -12.94 -16.64 -7.06
CA LEU A 416 -14.33 -16.49 -6.70
C LEU A 416 -15.09 -15.51 -7.63
N THR A 417 -14.66 -15.35 -8.89
CA THR A 417 -15.20 -14.37 -9.84
C THR A 417 -16.72 -14.38 -9.91
N GLY A 418 -17.33 -15.55 -10.11
CA GLY A 418 -18.79 -15.70 -10.21
C GLY A 418 -19.52 -15.52 -8.86
N SER A 419 -18.84 -15.77 -7.74
CA SER A 419 -19.40 -15.60 -6.40
C SER A 419 -19.28 -14.16 -5.90
N ASN A 420 -18.16 -13.50 -6.21
CA ASN A 420 -17.91 -12.10 -5.81
C ASN A 420 -18.56 -11.08 -6.76
N ASN A 421 -18.92 -11.49 -7.98
CA ASN A 421 -19.47 -10.62 -9.02
C ASN A 421 -18.56 -9.42 -9.34
N THR A 422 -17.23 -9.66 -9.45
CA THR A 422 -16.22 -8.61 -9.66
C THR A 422 -15.86 -8.38 -11.12
N LYS A 423 -16.28 -9.26 -12.04
CA LYS A 423 -16.02 -9.13 -13.48
C LYS A 423 -17.22 -8.55 -14.19
N THR A 424 -17.00 -7.54 -15.02
CA THR A 424 -18.01 -6.93 -15.91
C THR A 424 -17.84 -7.40 -17.34
N ALA A 425 -18.87 -7.19 -18.16
CA ALA A 425 -18.88 -7.58 -19.57
C ALA A 425 -17.74 -6.94 -20.38
N THR A 426 -17.34 -5.72 -20.04
CA THR A 426 -16.29 -4.97 -20.73
C THR A 426 -14.86 -5.38 -20.35
N LEU A 427 -14.67 -6.13 -19.24
CA LEU A 427 -13.35 -6.51 -18.77
C LEU A 427 -12.88 -7.83 -19.37
N LYS A 428 -11.74 -7.80 -20.05
CA LYS A 428 -11.02 -8.99 -20.49
C LYS A 428 -10.05 -9.47 -19.41
N GLY A 429 -9.84 -10.78 -19.34
CA GLY A 429 -8.87 -11.37 -18.42
C GLY A 429 -7.44 -11.08 -18.86
N ALA A 430 -6.62 -10.62 -17.91
CA ALA A 430 -5.18 -10.48 -18.13
C ALA A 430 -4.51 -11.85 -18.12
N SER A 431 -3.62 -12.10 -19.07
CA SER A 431 -2.86 -13.33 -19.18
C SER A 431 -1.47 -13.07 -19.78
N ARG A 432 -0.66 -14.11 -19.91
CA ARG A 432 0.61 -14.02 -20.64
C ARG A 432 0.40 -13.70 -22.12
N ALA A 433 -0.69 -14.17 -22.72
CA ALA A 433 -1.03 -13.96 -24.14
C ALA A 433 -1.80 -12.67 -24.39
N ASP A 434 -2.61 -12.22 -23.42
CA ASP A 434 -3.37 -10.97 -23.49
C ASP A 434 -2.95 -10.07 -22.33
N THR A 435 -2.01 -9.17 -22.63
CA THR A 435 -1.40 -8.27 -21.66
C THR A 435 -2.21 -6.99 -21.44
N ALA A 436 -3.17 -6.71 -22.31
CA ALA A 436 -4.06 -5.55 -22.24
C ALA A 436 -5.29 -5.77 -21.33
N GLY A 437 -5.52 -7.01 -20.88
CA GLY A 437 -6.65 -7.35 -20.03
C GLY A 437 -6.60 -6.60 -18.69
N ARG A 438 -7.78 -6.12 -18.25
CA ARG A 438 -7.93 -5.37 -16.97
C ARG A 438 -8.66 -6.18 -15.89
N TYR A 439 -8.71 -7.51 -16.03
CA TYR A 439 -9.24 -8.41 -15.00
C TYR A 439 -8.24 -9.52 -14.71
N ILE A 440 -7.86 -9.66 -13.43
CA ILE A 440 -6.83 -10.60 -12.99
C ILE A 440 -7.49 -11.76 -12.27
N TYR A 441 -7.30 -12.97 -12.79
CA TYR A 441 -7.62 -14.20 -12.09
C TYR A 441 -6.46 -14.54 -11.16
N TYR A 442 -6.58 -14.13 -9.89
CA TYR A 442 -5.50 -14.36 -8.91
C TYR A 442 -5.34 -15.83 -8.52
N GLY A 443 -6.35 -16.68 -8.80
CA GLY A 443 -6.45 -18.01 -8.24
C GLY A 443 -6.65 -17.97 -6.72
N ILE A 444 -6.49 -19.08 -6.03
CA ILE A 444 -6.65 -19.15 -4.57
C ILE A 444 -5.42 -18.52 -3.91
N ARG A 445 -5.32 -17.19 -3.92
CA ARG A 445 -4.18 -16.38 -3.45
C ARG A 445 -4.66 -15.03 -2.91
N GLU A 446 -5.43 -15.03 -1.84
CA GLU A 446 -5.98 -13.81 -1.23
C GLU A 446 -4.89 -12.85 -0.79
N HIS A 447 -3.82 -13.37 -0.20
CA HIS A 447 -2.73 -12.56 0.33
C HIS A 447 -1.93 -11.89 -0.80
N ALA A 448 -1.54 -12.64 -1.84
CA ALA A 448 -0.85 -12.07 -3.00
C ALA A 448 -1.75 -11.14 -3.81
N MET A 449 -3.07 -11.39 -3.89
CA MET A 449 -4.03 -10.48 -4.50
C MET A 449 -3.97 -9.12 -3.81
N ALA A 450 -4.14 -9.10 -2.48
CA ALA A 450 -4.11 -7.86 -1.70
C ALA A 450 -2.74 -7.15 -1.78
N ALA A 451 -1.64 -7.91 -1.71
CA ALA A 451 -0.30 -7.37 -1.84
C ALA A 451 -0.03 -6.80 -3.26
N ALA A 452 -0.46 -7.50 -4.32
CA ALA A 452 -0.33 -7.01 -5.69
C ALA A 452 -1.18 -5.75 -5.93
N MET A 453 -2.39 -5.68 -5.36
CA MET A 453 -3.21 -4.47 -5.40
C MET A 453 -2.50 -3.28 -4.73
N ASN A 454 -1.82 -3.48 -3.60
CA ASN A 454 -0.97 -2.45 -3.00
C ASN A 454 0.10 -1.97 -3.98
N GLY A 455 0.78 -2.90 -4.65
CA GLY A 455 1.81 -2.57 -5.63
C GLY A 455 1.26 -1.79 -6.83
N MET A 456 0.09 -2.15 -7.35
CA MET A 456 -0.56 -1.42 -8.44
C MET A 456 -0.96 0.00 -8.03
N ALA A 457 -1.53 0.17 -6.84
CA ALA A 457 -1.89 1.49 -6.32
C ALA A 457 -0.66 2.39 -6.11
N LEU A 458 0.42 1.84 -5.53
CA LEU A 458 1.71 2.53 -5.32
C LEU A 458 2.41 2.91 -6.62
N HIS A 459 2.27 2.09 -7.66
CA HIS A 459 2.82 2.40 -8.98
C HIS A 459 2.22 3.68 -9.56
N GLY A 460 0.94 3.91 -9.32
CA GLY A 460 0.15 4.98 -9.92
C GLY A 460 -0.43 4.64 -11.29
N GLY A 461 -1.45 5.39 -11.71
CA GLY A 461 -2.14 5.21 -12.98
C GLY A 461 -3.15 4.04 -13.04
N ILE A 462 -3.30 3.30 -11.94
CA ILE A 462 -4.19 2.15 -11.78
C ILE A 462 -5.02 2.31 -10.50
N ILE A 463 -6.29 1.94 -10.56
CA ILE A 463 -7.19 1.81 -9.42
C ILE A 463 -7.55 0.34 -9.26
N PRO A 464 -6.87 -0.41 -8.39
CA PRO A 464 -7.11 -1.83 -8.23
C PRO A 464 -8.34 -2.11 -7.36
N TYR A 465 -9.15 -3.09 -7.77
CA TYR A 465 -10.14 -3.71 -6.90
C TYR A 465 -10.09 -5.23 -7.01
N GLY A 466 -10.33 -5.91 -5.90
CA GLY A 466 -10.25 -7.36 -5.85
C GLY A 466 -11.18 -7.97 -4.83
N GLY A 467 -11.72 -9.14 -5.16
CA GLY A 467 -12.74 -9.81 -4.37
C GLY A 467 -12.31 -11.16 -3.81
N THR A 468 -12.83 -11.42 -2.61
CA THR A 468 -12.90 -12.74 -1.99
C THR A 468 -14.09 -12.77 -1.04
N PHE A 469 -14.34 -13.89 -0.34
CA PHE A 469 -15.30 -13.91 0.76
C PHE A 469 -14.77 -13.14 1.97
N MET A 470 -15.65 -12.48 2.70
CA MET A 470 -15.24 -11.62 3.80
C MET A 470 -14.49 -12.37 4.90
N VAL A 471 -14.86 -13.63 5.18
CA VAL A 471 -14.14 -14.47 6.14
C VAL A 471 -12.68 -14.68 5.76
N PHE A 472 -12.35 -14.67 4.45
CA PHE A 472 -10.98 -14.83 3.96
C PHE A 472 -10.15 -13.54 4.01
N THR A 473 -10.69 -12.46 4.58
CA THR A 473 -9.84 -11.34 5.01
C THR A 473 -8.79 -11.80 6.02
N ASP A 474 -9.02 -12.88 6.76
CA ASP A 474 -8.03 -13.48 7.65
C ASP A 474 -6.75 -13.91 6.92
N TYR A 475 -6.84 -14.34 5.65
CA TYR A 475 -5.67 -14.66 4.84
C TYR A 475 -4.92 -13.41 4.34
N CYS A 476 -5.60 -12.31 4.06
CA CYS A 476 -4.99 -11.11 3.44
C CYS A 476 -4.95 -9.87 4.35
N ARG A 477 -5.40 -9.99 5.59
CA ARG A 477 -5.45 -8.88 6.54
C ARG A 477 -4.13 -8.13 6.72
N PRO A 478 -2.93 -8.77 6.75
CA PRO A 478 -1.67 -8.05 6.83
C PRO A 478 -1.47 -7.08 5.66
N SER A 479 -1.84 -7.46 4.44
CA SER A 479 -1.76 -6.59 3.26
C SER A 479 -2.81 -5.48 3.28
N ILE A 480 -4.03 -5.74 3.77
CA ILE A 480 -5.06 -4.70 3.99
C ILE A 480 -4.56 -3.66 5.00
N ARG A 481 -3.94 -4.12 6.10
CA ARG A 481 -3.33 -3.22 7.09
C ARG A 481 -2.22 -2.35 6.47
N LEU A 482 -1.41 -2.91 5.58
CA LEU A 482 -0.36 -2.14 4.88
C LEU A 482 -0.95 -1.13 3.90
N SER A 483 -2.06 -1.44 3.20
CA SER A 483 -2.78 -0.44 2.40
C SER A 483 -3.15 0.78 3.23
N ALA A 484 -3.69 0.54 4.42
CA ALA A 484 -4.11 1.58 5.35
C ALA A 484 -2.91 2.38 5.91
N LEU A 485 -1.81 1.69 6.26
CA LEU A 485 -0.58 2.32 6.75
C LEU A 485 0.08 3.20 5.68
N MET A 486 0.08 2.76 4.42
CA MET A 486 0.63 3.50 3.29
C MET A 486 -0.31 4.58 2.76
N GLY A 487 -1.59 4.57 3.15
CA GLY A 487 -2.57 5.52 2.67
C GLY A 487 -2.80 5.41 1.16
N VAL A 488 -3.08 4.20 0.65
CA VAL A 488 -3.26 3.96 -0.79
C VAL A 488 -4.67 3.50 -1.12
N ARG A 489 -5.20 3.98 -2.25
CA ARG A 489 -6.53 3.60 -2.75
C ARG A 489 -6.50 2.18 -3.31
N VAL A 490 -6.97 1.24 -2.49
CA VAL A 490 -7.23 -0.15 -2.86
C VAL A 490 -8.67 -0.47 -2.46
N ILE A 491 -9.44 -1.09 -3.36
CA ILE A 491 -10.85 -1.40 -3.10
C ILE A 491 -11.00 -2.92 -2.94
N TYR A 492 -11.35 -3.33 -1.73
CA TYR A 492 -11.57 -4.71 -1.35
C TYR A 492 -13.04 -5.05 -1.42
N VAL A 493 -13.43 -5.93 -2.36
CA VAL A 493 -14.81 -6.39 -2.56
C VAL A 493 -15.00 -7.68 -1.77
N MET A 494 -15.43 -7.54 -0.49
CA MET A 494 -15.55 -8.64 0.45
C MET A 494 -17.02 -9.08 0.55
N THR A 495 -17.35 -10.18 -0.15
CA THR A 495 -18.73 -10.69 -0.21
C THR A 495 -19.00 -11.75 0.83
N HIS A 496 -20.28 -12.17 0.98
CA HIS A 496 -20.69 -13.16 1.99
C HIS A 496 -20.41 -12.63 3.41
N ASP A 497 -20.94 -11.43 3.68
CA ASP A 497 -20.59 -10.54 4.79
C ASP A 497 -21.12 -10.95 6.16
N SER A 498 -21.97 -11.98 6.25
CA SER A 498 -22.61 -12.41 7.50
C SER A 498 -23.16 -13.83 7.43
N ILE A 499 -23.82 -14.27 8.51
CA ILE A 499 -24.61 -15.53 8.56
C ILE A 499 -25.66 -15.59 7.44
N GLY A 500 -26.00 -14.46 6.83
CA GLY A 500 -26.92 -14.36 5.70
C GLY A 500 -26.46 -15.08 4.42
N LEU A 501 -25.20 -15.53 4.37
CA LEU A 501 -24.74 -16.38 3.29
C LEU A 501 -25.37 -17.79 3.30
N GLY A 502 -25.78 -18.28 4.49
CA GLY A 502 -26.59 -19.48 4.63
C GLY A 502 -25.81 -20.76 4.89
N GLU A 503 -26.03 -21.75 4.06
CA GLU A 503 -25.74 -23.16 4.26
C GLU A 503 -24.27 -23.54 4.38
N ASP A 504 -23.36 -22.70 3.86
CA ASP A 504 -21.91 -22.94 3.92
C ASP A 504 -21.36 -22.99 5.37
N GLY A 505 -22.10 -22.39 6.30
CA GLY A 505 -21.89 -22.57 7.74
C GLY A 505 -20.72 -21.77 8.33
N PRO A 506 -20.32 -22.11 9.58
CA PRO A 506 -19.43 -21.27 10.40
C PRO A 506 -18.07 -20.98 9.79
N THR A 507 -17.53 -21.89 8.98
CA THR A 507 -16.21 -21.72 8.33
C THR A 507 -16.20 -20.60 7.27
N HIS A 508 -17.39 -20.18 6.80
CA HIS A 508 -17.57 -19.17 5.78
C HIS A 508 -18.32 -17.94 6.29
N GLN A 509 -18.93 -18.02 7.47
CA GLN A 509 -19.74 -16.96 8.06
C GLN A 509 -18.87 -16.03 8.92
N PRO A 510 -18.58 -14.79 8.47
CA PRO A 510 -17.85 -13.84 9.28
C PRO A 510 -18.72 -13.35 10.45
N VAL A 511 -18.14 -13.29 11.64
CA VAL A 511 -18.80 -12.83 12.86
C VAL A 511 -18.02 -11.69 13.50
N GLU A 512 -16.71 -11.85 13.67
CA GLU A 512 -15.79 -10.86 14.24
C GLU A 512 -15.10 -9.97 13.20
N HIS A 513 -15.25 -10.27 11.92
CA HIS A 513 -14.47 -9.66 10.84
C HIS A 513 -14.76 -8.15 10.66
N LEU A 514 -16.05 -7.73 10.77
CA LEU A 514 -16.41 -6.32 10.72
C LEU A 514 -15.71 -5.50 11.83
N PRO A 515 -15.83 -5.86 13.12
CA PRO A 515 -15.10 -5.22 14.20
C PRO A 515 -13.59 -5.25 14.00
N ALA A 516 -13.05 -6.37 13.55
CA ALA A 516 -11.61 -6.53 13.34
C ALA A 516 -11.07 -5.63 12.22
N LEU A 517 -11.82 -5.41 11.15
CA LEU A 517 -11.48 -4.49 10.07
C LEU A 517 -11.64 -3.03 10.51
N ARG A 518 -12.73 -2.68 11.20
CA ARG A 518 -12.96 -1.34 11.78
C ARG A 518 -11.91 -0.94 12.83
N ALA A 519 -11.19 -1.91 13.41
CA ALA A 519 -10.09 -1.64 14.33
C ALA A 519 -8.78 -1.22 13.63
N ILE A 520 -8.67 -1.37 12.30
CA ILE A 520 -7.48 -0.95 11.54
C ILE A 520 -7.54 0.56 11.30
N PRO A 521 -6.58 1.35 11.80
CA PRO A 521 -6.55 2.79 11.53
C PRO A 521 -6.46 3.08 10.02
N ASN A 522 -7.10 4.16 9.58
CA ASN A 522 -7.11 4.59 8.18
C ASN A 522 -7.65 3.53 7.19
N LEU A 523 -8.54 2.66 7.65
CA LEU A 523 -9.29 1.74 6.78
C LEU A 523 -10.76 2.15 6.80
N GLN A 524 -11.39 2.22 5.64
CA GLN A 524 -12.80 2.56 5.48
C GLN A 524 -13.61 1.30 5.22
N VAL A 525 -14.53 0.96 6.15
CA VAL A 525 -15.43 -0.18 6.01
C VAL A 525 -16.80 0.31 5.59
N LEU A 526 -17.28 -0.14 4.43
CA LEU A 526 -18.53 0.27 3.80
C LEU A 526 -19.45 -0.95 3.71
N ARG A 527 -20.59 -0.94 4.43
CA ARG A 527 -21.56 -2.04 4.45
C ARG A 527 -22.95 -1.55 4.01
N PRO A 528 -23.21 -1.50 2.69
CA PRO A 528 -24.45 -0.95 2.13
C PRO A 528 -25.67 -1.82 2.40
N ALA A 529 -26.84 -1.17 2.61
CA ALA A 529 -28.09 -1.82 2.90
C ALA A 529 -28.90 -2.22 1.64
N ASP A 530 -28.62 -1.59 0.50
CA ASP A 530 -29.35 -1.81 -0.74
C ASP A 530 -28.53 -1.47 -1.99
N ALA A 531 -29.16 -1.51 -3.15
CA ALA A 531 -28.50 -1.21 -4.43
C ALA A 531 -28.05 0.25 -4.55
N ILE A 532 -28.79 1.20 -4.01
CA ILE A 532 -28.47 2.63 -4.07
C ILE A 532 -27.28 2.94 -3.16
N GLU A 533 -27.32 2.47 -1.90
CA GLU A 533 -26.17 2.59 -0.99
C GLU A 533 -24.92 1.91 -1.56
N THR A 534 -25.06 0.77 -2.29
CA THR A 534 -23.93 0.10 -2.93
C THR A 534 -23.28 0.99 -4.00
N ALA A 535 -24.06 1.67 -4.81
CA ALA A 535 -23.55 2.62 -5.81
C ALA A 535 -22.85 3.82 -5.15
N GLU A 536 -23.42 4.34 -4.05
CA GLU A 536 -22.82 5.42 -3.24
C GLU A 536 -21.51 4.98 -2.58
N CYS A 537 -21.44 3.76 -2.06
CA CYS A 537 -20.22 3.20 -1.48
C CYS A 537 -19.10 3.04 -2.54
N TRP A 538 -19.43 2.65 -3.77
CA TRP A 538 -18.46 2.63 -4.87
C TRP A 538 -17.92 4.02 -5.18
N GLN A 539 -18.79 5.05 -5.25
CA GLN A 539 -18.34 6.43 -5.44
C GLN A 539 -17.35 6.87 -4.37
N ILE A 540 -17.69 6.65 -3.10
CA ILE A 540 -16.82 6.94 -1.95
C ILE A 540 -15.47 6.23 -2.08
N ALA A 541 -15.47 4.94 -2.39
CA ALA A 541 -14.24 4.15 -2.52
C ALA A 541 -13.35 4.62 -3.69
N LEU A 542 -13.94 5.07 -4.79
CA LEU A 542 -13.21 5.63 -5.94
C LEU A 542 -12.61 7.02 -5.63
N GLU A 543 -13.30 7.84 -4.86
CA GLU A 543 -12.84 9.19 -4.49
C GLU A 543 -11.75 9.16 -3.39
N ALA A 544 -11.68 8.11 -2.58
CA ALA A 544 -10.78 7.97 -1.44
C ALA A 544 -9.32 7.70 -1.86
N LYS A 545 -8.60 8.73 -2.35
CA LYS A 545 -7.22 8.59 -2.89
C LYS A 545 -6.20 8.05 -1.89
N HIS A 546 -6.38 8.33 -0.60
CA HIS A 546 -5.41 8.07 0.46
C HIS A 546 -5.93 7.14 1.55
N VAL A 547 -7.03 6.44 1.26
CA VAL A 547 -7.69 5.51 2.19
C VAL A 547 -8.12 4.27 1.42
N PRO A 548 -7.72 3.06 1.82
CA PRO A 548 -8.30 1.84 1.26
C PRO A 548 -9.73 1.64 1.77
N SER A 549 -10.56 1.01 0.93
CA SER A 549 -11.97 0.73 1.24
C SER A 549 -12.27 -0.75 1.20
N VAL A 550 -13.02 -1.24 2.19
CA VAL A 550 -13.61 -2.58 2.21
C VAL A 550 -15.11 -2.45 1.99
N LEU A 551 -15.61 -3.02 0.89
CA LEU A 551 -17.03 -3.16 0.60
C LEU A 551 -17.51 -4.51 1.17
N ALA A 552 -18.25 -4.52 2.26
CA ALA A 552 -18.82 -5.70 2.88
C ALA A 552 -20.21 -5.98 2.29
N LEU A 553 -20.32 -7.04 1.46
CA LEU A 553 -21.45 -7.24 0.57
C LEU A 553 -22.17 -8.57 0.83
N THR A 554 -23.50 -8.55 0.75
CA THR A 554 -24.36 -9.73 1.02
C THR A 554 -24.35 -10.73 -0.13
N ARG A 555 -24.61 -12.01 0.19
CA ARG A 555 -25.03 -13.05 -0.75
C ARG A 555 -26.56 -13.06 -0.96
N GLN A 556 -27.32 -12.82 0.11
CA GLN A 556 -28.78 -12.79 0.08
C GLN A 556 -29.33 -11.49 -0.54
N ASN A 557 -30.47 -11.57 -1.18
CA ASN A 557 -31.16 -10.42 -1.76
C ASN A 557 -31.70 -9.49 -0.69
N LEU A 558 -31.60 -8.19 -0.92
CA LEU A 558 -32.15 -7.13 -0.10
C LEU A 558 -33.07 -6.23 -0.93
N PRO A 559 -34.19 -5.75 -0.37
CA PRO A 559 -35.04 -4.79 -1.05
C PRO A 559 -34.37 -3.43 -1.16
N THR A 560 -34.64 -2.69 -2.21
CA THR A 560 -34.25 -1.27 -2.30
C THR A 560 -35.11 -0.46 -1.36
N VAL A 561 -34.50 0.06 -0.28
CA VAL A 561 -35.18 0.82 0.78
C VAL A 561 -34.98 2.33 0.66
N ARG A 562 -33.95 2.76 -0.09
CA ARG A 562 -33.69 4.16 -0.41
C ARG A 562 -34.64 4.70 -1.46
N GLY A 563 -35.03 5.97 -1.31
CA GLY A 563 -35.71 6.73 -2.35
C GLY A 563 -34.76 7.40 -3.33
N ALA A 564 -35.29 8.05 -4.35
CA ALA A 564 -34.52 8.90 -5.26
C ALA A 564 -33.89 10.08 -4.51
N GLY A 565 -32.68 10.47 -4.92
CA GLY A 565 -31.95 11.62 -4.39
C GLY A 565 -30.57 11.71 -5.02
N ASP A 566 -30.11 12.94 -5.28
CA ASP A 566 -28.82 13.17 -5.92
C ASP A 566 -27.65 13.09 -4.90
N GLU A 567 -27.93 13.41 -3.63
CA GLU A 567 -26.91 13.41 -2.58
C GLU A 567 -26.41 11.99 -2.28
N ASN A 568 -25.09 11.84 -2.11
CA ASN A 568 -24.48 10.64 -1.57
C ASN A 568 -24.58 10.65 -0.04
N LEU A 569 -25.65 10.05 0.52
CA LEU A 569 -25.87 10.02 1.96
C LEU A 569 -24.91 9.06 2.69
N CYS A 570 -24.39 8.03 2.00
CA CYS A 570 -23.39 7.14 2.55
C CYS A 570 -22.07 7.87 2.87
N ALA A 571 -21.78 8.98 2.19
CA ALA A 571 -20.61 9.82 2.47
C ALA A 571 -20.66 10.46 3.86
N LYS A 572 -21.84 10.56 4.49
CA LYS A 572 -21.99 10.97 5.89
C LYS A 572 -21.69 9.86 6.89
N GLY A 573 -21.56 8.61 6.43
CA GLY A 573 -21.30 7.43 7.26
C GLY A 573 -22.52 6.88 7.99
N ALA A 574 -23.45 7.71 8.39
CA ALA A 574 -24.78 7.34 8.91
C ALA A 574 -25.78 8.46 8.66
N TYR A 575 -27.03 8.11 8.49
CA TYR A 575 -28.12 9.08 8.26
C TYR A 575 -29.47 8.49 8.68
N ILE A 576 -30.46 9.33 8.96
CA ILE A 576 -31.83 8.91 9.24
C ILE A 576 -32.49 8.50 7.93
N LEU A 577 -32.73 7.20 7.78
CA LEU A 577 -33.37 6.60 6.59
C LEU A 577 -34.89 6.76 6.64
N ALA A 578 -35.50 6.63 7.84
CA ALA A 578 -36.95 6.69 8.02
C ALA A 578 -37.31 7.16 9.42
N GLY A 579 -38.47 7.82 9.59
CA GLY A 579 -38.93 8.42 10.83
C GLY A 579 -38.46 9.85 11.05
N GLU A 580 -38.92 10.45 12.14
CA GLU A 580 -38.65 11.84 12.46
C GLU A 580 -37.34 12.01 13.24
N GLU A 581 -36.66 13.13 13.01
CA GLU A 581 -35.42 13.50 13.73
C GLU A 581 -35.66 13.64 15.25
N THR A 582 -36.86 13.97 15.65
CA THR A 582 -37.26 14.15 17.05
C THR A 582 -37.72 12.86 17.74
N ALA A 583 -37.76 11.73 17.01
CA ALA A 583 -38.20 10.44 17.58
C ALA A 583 -37.32 10.04 18.78
N PRO A 584 -37.92 9.56 19.90
CA PRO A 584 -37.20 9.23 21.13
C PRO A 584 -36.41 7.91 21.02
N ILE A 585 -36.60 7.15 19.96
CA ILE A 585 -35.94 5.85 19.71
C ILE A 585 -35.16 5.91 18.40
N ARG A 586 -33.91 5.43 18.43
CA ARG A 586 -33.07 5.18 17.24
C ARG A 586 -32.87 3.68 17.08
N LEU A 587 -33.25 3.16 15.92
CA LEU A 587 -32.96 1.82 15.47
C LEU A 587 -31.81 1.92 14.46
N ILE A 588 -30.61 1.47 14.84
CA ILE A 588 -29.38 1.68 14.07
C ILE A 588 -28.97 0.34 13.44
N ALA A 589 -28.72 0.33 12.15
CA ALA A 589 -28.27 -0.90 11.48
C ALA A 589 -27.36 -0.58 10.30
N SER A 590 -26.59 -1.57 9.85
CA SER A 590 -25.81 -1.54 8.61
C SER A 590 -26.19 -2.74 7.74
N GLY A 591 -25.97 -2.63 6.43
CA GLY A 591 -26.16 -3.76 5.52
C GLY A 591 -27.54 -4.40 5.60
N SER A 592 -27.54 -5.74 5.62
CA SER A 592 -28.78 -6.54 5.60
C SER A 592 -29.73 -6.32 6.77
N GLU A 593 -29.26 -5.79 7.89
CA GLU A 593 -30.10 -5.60 9.09
C GLU A 593 -30.92 -4.32 9.05
N VAL A 594 -30.67 -3.40 8.11
CA VAL A 594 -31.45 -2.17 7.94
C VAL A 594 -32.92 -2.48 7.65
N GLN A 595 -33.22 -3.48 6.83
CA GLN A 595 -34.62 -3.93 6.60
C GLN A 595 -35.30 -4.46 7.87
N LEU A 596 -34.54 -5.10 8.79
CA LEU A 596 -35.06 -5.54 10.07
C LEU A 596 -35.37 -4.36 11.00
N ALA A 597 -34.53 -3.34 10.98
CA ALA A 597 -34.77 -2.10 11.72
C ALA A 597 -36.02 -1.35 11.20
N LEU A 598 -36.27 -1.31 9.88
CA LEU A 598 -37.47 -0.77 9.30
C LEU A 598 -38.73 -1.55 9.76
N ALA A 599 -38.69 -2.88 9.70
CA ALA A 599 -39.78 -3.73 10.19
C ALA A 599 -40.01 -3.54 11.71
N ALA A 600 -38.94 -3.41 12.50
CA ALA A 600 -39.03 -3.15 13.94
C ALA A 600 -39.68 -1.80 14.24
N ARG A 601 -39.37 -0.74 13.46
CA ARG A 601 -40.06 0.55 13.56
C ARG A 601 -41.57 0.41 13.36
N ASP A 602 -41.99 -0.37 12.37
CA ASP A 602 -43.41 -0.59 12.08
C ASP A 602 -44.12 -1.39 13.21
N LEU A 603 -43.38 -2.28 13.90
CA LEU A 603 -43.88 -2.94 15.11
C LEU A 603 -44.04 -1.95 16.27
N LEU A 604 -43.06 -1.07 16.50
CA LEU A 604 -43.12 -0.04 17.54
C LEU A 604 -44.23 0.96 17.30
N ALA A 605 -44.49 1.35 16.06
CA ALA A 605 -45.55 2.28 15.66
C ALA A 605 -46.94 1.74 16.05
N LYS A 606 -47.17 0.40 15.97
CA LYS A 606 -48.44 -0.22 16.43
C LYS A 606 -48.65 -0.07 17.93
N ASP A 607 -47.59 0.10 18.69
CA ASP A 607 -47.64 0.32 20.14
C ASP A 607 -47.65 1.81 20.51
N GLY A 608 -47.70 2.71 19.52
CA GLY A 608 -47.67 4.14 19.73
C GLY A 608 -46.27 4.71 20.03
N LEU A 609 -45.21 3.90 19.86
CA LEU A 609 -43.81 4.31 20.08
C LEU A 609 -43.17 4.82 18.79
N ALA A 610 -42.84 6.12 18.80
CA ALA A 610 -42.17 6.76 17.66
C ALA A 610 -40.68 6.36 17.62
N ALA A 611 -40.21 5.82 16.47
CA ALA A 611 -38.84 5.45 16.26
C ALA A 611 -38.32 5.94 14.90
N ALA A 612 -37.06 6.32 14.83
CA ALA A 612 -36.35 6.60 13.58
C ALA A 612 -35.35 5.48 13.30
N VAL A 613 -35.22 5.10 12.03
CA VAL A 613 -34.22 4.14 11.55
C VAL A 613 -33.02 4.90 11.01
N VAL A 614 -31.85 4.52 11.50
CA VAL A 614 -30.54 5.02 11.05
C VAL A 614 -29.84 3.94 10.24
N SER A 615 -29.61 4.20 8.96
CA SER A 615 -28.63 3.42 8.18
C SER A 615 -27.24 3.91 8.49
N MET A 616 -26.32 3.00 8.86
CA MET A 616 -24.94 3.31 9.22
C MET A 616 -23.96 2.49 8.37
N PRO A 617 -23.80 2.83 7.08
CA PRO A 617 -22.91 2.09 6.19
C PRO A 617 -21.41 2.21 6.55
N SER A 618 -20.97 3.28 7.26
CA SER A 618 -19.57 3.43 7.67
C SER A 618 -19.41 4.16 9.00
N TRP A 619 -18.74 3.49 9.94
CA TRP A 619 -18.40 4.08 11.24
C TRP A 619 -17.35 5.19 11.13
N GLU A 620 -16.37 5.00 10.26
CA GLU A 620 -15.23 5.89 10.09
C GLU A 620 -15.69 7.23 9.53
N LEU A 621 -16.52 7.20 8.50
CA LEU A 621 -17.09 8.41 7.89
C LEU A 621 -18.04 9.13 8.85
N PHE A 622 -18.83 8.38 9.63
CA PHE A 622 -19.72 8.99 10.62
C PHE A 622 -18.95 9.61 11.79
N ALA A 623 -17.89 8.95 12.26
CA ALA A 623 -17.04 9.50 13.30
C ALA A 623 -16.33 10.80 12.89
N ALA A 624 -16.09 11.00 11.61
CA ALA A 624 -15.48 12.20 11.05
C ALA A 624 -16.47 13.38 10.89
N GLN A 625 -17.77 13.15 11.09
CA GLN A 625 -18.77 14.23 11.01
C GLN A 625 -18.71 15.15 12.24
N GLU A 626 -19.21 16.39 12.06
CA GLU A 626 -19.37 17.35 13.15
C GLU A 626 -20.31 16.82 14.24
N ASP A 627 -20.07 17.21 15.49
CA ASP A 627 -20.87 16.78 16.64
C ASP A 627 -22.36 17.12 16.48
N THR A 628 -22.66 18.27 15.87
CA THR A 628 -24.04 18.71 15.57
C THR A 628 -24.76 17.72 14.66
N TYR A 629 -24.08 17.23 13.60
CA TYR A 629 -24.65 16.22 12.71
C TYR A 629 -24.78 14.87 13.41
N ARG A 630 -23.74 14.42 14.14
CA ARG A 630 -23.80 13.16 14.88
C ARG A 630 -24.94 13.15 15.90
N ASN A 631 -25.11 14.23 16.64
CA ASN A 631 -26.19 14.38 17.61
C ASN A 631 -27.59 14.42 16.95
N LYS A 632 -27.70 15.07 15.79
CA LYS A 632 -28.91 15.04 14.96
C LYS A 632 -29.32 13.61 14.60
N VAL A 633 -28.38 12.82 14.08
CA VAL A 633 -28.62 11.44 13.64
C VAL A 633 -28.88 10.51 14.82
N MET A 634 -28.07 10.60 15.88
CA MET A 634 -28.12 9.67 17.02
C MET A 634 -29.12 10.08 18.10
N GLY A 635 -29.60 11.33 18.06
CA GLY A 635 -30.40 11.93 19.14
C GLY A 635 -29.55 12.30 20.37
N GLY A 636 -30.14 12.98 21.33
CA GLY A 636 -29.51 13.42 22.59
C GLY A 636 -29.31 12.30 23.59
N ASP A 637 -28.80 12.63 24.80
CA ASP A 637 -28.45 11.67 25.87
C ASP A 637 -29.62 10.82 26.37
N GLY A 638 -30.87 11.31 26.25
CA GLY A 638 -32.07 10.56 26.64
C GLY A 638 -32.61 9.60 25.60
N THR A 639 -32.04 9.58 24.39
CA THR A 639 -32.52 8.78 23.27
C THR A 639 -32.22 7.29 23.49
N VAL A 640 -33.23 6.45 23.38
CA VAL A 640 -33.08 5.00 23.34
C VAL A 640 -32.43 4.60 22.02
N ARG A 641 -31.33 3.87 22.09
CA ARG A 641 -30.59 3.40 20.90
C ARG A 641 -30.49 1.88 20.86
N VAL A 642 -31.01 1.27 19.81
CA VAL A 642 -30.90 -0.16 19.60
C VAL A 642 -30.15 -0.37 18.29
N ALA A 643 -28.95 -0.96 18.37
CA ALA A 643 -28.19 -1.33 17.18
C ALA A 643 -28.42 -2.80 16.82
N CYS A 644 -28.43 -3.10 15.52
CA CYS A 644 -28.54 -4.45 14.99
C CYS A 644 -27.54 -4.68 13.87
N GLU A 645 -26.72 -5.72 14.03
CA GLU A 645 -25.77 -6.17 13.02
C GLU A 645 -25.51 -7.67 13.16
N ALA A 646 -25.49 -8.41 12.05
CA ALA A 646 -25.20 -9.86 12.06
C ALA A 646 -23.70 -10.15 12.23
N ALA A 647 -23.12 -9.52 13.26
CA ALA A 647 -21.73 -9.61 13.71
C ALA A 647 -21.70 -9.54 15.25
N THR A 648 -20.51 -9.63 15.86
CA THR A 648 -20.35 -9.38 17.30
C THR A 648 -20.61 -7.91 17.62
N GLY A 649 -21.09 -7.65 18.85
CA GLY A 649 -21.37 -6.29 19.33
C GLY A 649 -20.13 -5.45 19.69
N PHE A 650 -18.92 -5.98 19.50
CA PHE A 650 -17.68 -5.31 19.87
C PHE A 650 -17.51 -3.98 19.17
N GLY A 651 -17.37 -2.90 19.95
CA GLY A 651 -17.22 -1.53 19.47
C GLY A 651 -18.53 -0.77 19.26
N TRP A 652 -19.69 -1.43 19.29
CA TRP A 652 -20.99 -0.74 19.18
C TRP A 652 -21.29 0.15 20.38
N GLU A 653 -20.67 -0.08 21.52
CA GLU A 653 -20.83 0.71 22.75
C GLU A 653 -20.58 2.20 22.52
N ARG A 654 -19.69 2.55 21.61
CA ARG A 654 -19.38 3.95 21.24
C ARG A 654 -20.57 4.72 20.67
N TRP A 655 -21.57 3.99 20.12
CA TRP A 655 -22.73 4.60 19.46
C TRP A 655 -24.03 4.45 20.29
N LEU A 656 -24.07 3.48 21.20
CA LEU A 656 -25.28 3.12 21.92
C LEU A 656 -25.64 4.09 23.05
N GLY A 657 -24.66 4.72 23.70
CA GLY A 657 -24.91 5.59 24.86
C GLY A 657 -25.39 4.82 26.10
N SER A 658 -25.91 5.53 27.09
CA SER A 658 -26.31 4.96 28.40
C SER A 658 -27.61 4.16 28.35
N LYS A 659 -28.50 4.43 27.38
CA LYS A 659 -29.76 3.72 27.15
C LYS A 659 -29.69 2.96 25.83
N GLY A 660 -28.74 2.02 25.74
CA GLY A 660 -28.49 1.31 24.50
C GLY A 660 -28.56 -0.21 24.64
N ALA A 661 -28.90 -0.89 23.55
CA ALA A 661 -28.84 -2.33 23.42
C ALA A 661 -28.32 -2.74 22.05
N PHE A 662 -27.71 -3.91 21.99
CA PHE A 662 -27.22 -4.52 20.73
C PHE A 662 -27.94 -5.84 20.47
N VAL A 663 -28.39 -6.05 19.23
CA VAL A 663 -28.97 -7.30 18.73
C VAL A 663 -28.03 -7.83 17.64
N GLY A 664 -27.38 -8.97 17.91
CA GLY A 664 -26.38 -9.54 17.00
C GLY A 664 -25.84 -10.86 17.48
N MET A 665 -24.72 -11.28 16.92
CA MET A 665 -24.09 -12.56 17.18
C MET A 665 -23.40 -12.60 18.57
N LYS A 666 -23.49 -13.76 19.23
CA LYS A 666 -22.82 -14.04 20.50
C LYS A 666 -21.83 -15.22 20.41
N GLY A 667 -21.65 -15.76 19.24
CA GLY A 667 -20.80 -16.92 18.95
C GLY A 667 -20.75 -17.15 17.46
N PHE A 668 -20.14 -18.26 17.04
CA PHE A 668 -20.07 -18.64 15.64
C PHE A 668 -21.45 -18.95 15.05
N GLY A 669 -21.54 -18.92 13.71
CA GLY A 669 -22.75 -19.25 12.99
C GLY A 669 -23.08 -20.72 12.93
N ALA A 670 -23.99 -21.11 12.05
CA ALA A 670 -24.42 -22.48 11.84
C ALA A 670 -24.80 -22.72 10.37
N SER A 671 -24.91 -24.00 9.96
CA SER A 671 -25.33 -24.34 8.59
C SER A 671 -26.85 -24.49 8.55
N ALA A 672 -27.54 -23.55 7.93
CA ALA A 672 -28.96 -23.57 7.61
C ALA A 672 -29.30 -22.48 6.60
N LYS A 673 -30.56 -22.39 6.14
CA LYS A 673 -31.00 -21.27 5.30
C LYS A 673 -30.95 -19.94 6.06
N ALA A 674 -30.62 -18.87 5.38
CA ALA A 674 -30.46 -17.55 6.01
C ALA A 674 -31.65 -17.15 6.94
N PRO A 675 -32.94 -17.24 6.54
CA PRO A 675 -34.05 -16.89 7.43
C PRO A 675 -34.09 -17.72 8.72
N GLU A 676 -33.73 -18.99 8.64
CA GLU A 676 -33.69 -19.89 9.82
C GLU A 676 -32.55 -19.48 10.77
N LEU A 677 -31.39 -19.10 10.23
CA LEU A 677 -30.24 -18.62 11.00
C LEU A 677 -30.55 -17.30 11.72
N TYR A 678 -31.11 -16.32 11.03
CA TYR A 678 -31.50 -15.06 11.65
C TYR A 678 -32.50 -15.28 12.81
N LYS A 679 -33.50 -16.17 12.62
CA LYS A 679 -34.42 -16.53 13.67
C LYS A 679 -33.73 -17.29 14.84
N HIS A 680 -32.86 -18.24 14.51
CA HIS A 680 -32.13 -19.05 15.52
C HIS A 680 -31.26 -18.17 16.41
N PHE A 681 -30.53 -17.22 15.83
CA PHE A 681 -29.66 -16.31 16.57
C PHE A 681 -30.40 -15.11 17.16
N GLY A 682 -31.73 -15.00 16.98
CA GLY A 682 -32.54 -13.91 17.52
C GLY A 682 -32.25 -12.54 16.88
N ILE A 683 -31.74 -12.49 15.65
CA ILE A 683 -31.52 -11.28 14.90
C ILE A 683 -32.76 -10.99 14.06
N THR A 684 -33.81 -10.46 14.70
CA THR A 684 -35.14 -10.30 14.10
C THR A 684 -35.72 -8.90 14.42
N ALA A 685 -36.73 -8.49 13.65
CA ALA A 685 -37.45 -7.24 13.90
C ALA A 685 -38.11 -7.23 15.28
N GLU A 686 -38.65 -8.39 15.73
CA GLU A 686 -39.26 -8.54 17.04
C GLU A 686 -38.26 -8.36 18.17
N ALA A 687 -37.06 -8.93 18.03
CA ALA A 687 -35.99 -8.76 19.03
C ALA A 687 -35.54 -7.30 19.15
N ILE A 688 -35.39 -6.62 18.03
CA ILE A 688 -35.05 -5.20 17.98
C ILE A 688 -36.15 -4.37 18.67
N ALA A 689 -37.41 -4.57 18.29
CA ALA A 689 -38.56 -3.88 18.88
C ALA A 689 -38.71 -4.19 20.40
N GLN A 690 -38.50 -5.44 20.83
CA GLN A 690 -38.50 -5.82 22.23
C GLN A 690 -37.39 -5.11 23.03
N ALA A 691 -36.16 -5.04 22.49
CA ALA A 691 -35.08 -4.31 23.13
C ALA A 691 -35.43 -2.83 23.30
N ALA A 692 -36.02 -2.20 22.27
CA ALA A 692 -36.44 -0.80 22.31
C ALA A 692 -37.54 -0.57 23.35
N ARG A 693 -38.57 -1.44 23.40
CA ARG A 693 -39.65 -1.35 24.40
C ARG A 693 -39.11 -1.37 25.82
N ARG A 694 -38.22 -2.34 26.11
CA ARG A 694 -37.59 -2.50 27.43
C ARG A 694 -36.81 -1.30 27.89
N LEU A 695 -36.16 -0.60 26.98
CA LEU A 695 -35.34 0.59 27.27
C LEU A 695 -36.17 1.89 27.30
N ALA A 696 -37.34 1.91 26.69
CA ALA A 696 -38.26 3.03 26.69
C ALA A 696 -39.15 3.14 27.94
N GLN A 697 -39.25 2.03 28.69
CA GLN A 697 -39.91 1.99 30.02
C GLN A 697 -38.99 2.64 31.08
#